data_b5fdc0d61bde29620dd3233cd8afba70
#
_entry.id   b5fdc0d61bde29620dd3233cd8afba70
#
_cell.length_a   1.000
_cell.length_b   1.000
_cell.length_c   1.000
_cell.angle_alpha   90.00
_cell.angle_beta   90.00
_cell.angle_gamma   90.00
#
_symmetry.space_group_name_H-M   'P 1'
#
loop_
_entity.id
_entity.type
_entity.pdbx_description
1 polymer ?
#
loop_
_entity_poly.entity_id
_entity_poly.type
_entity_poly.pdbx_seq_one_letter_code
_entity_poly.pdbx_strand_id
1 'polypeptide(L)'
;MVTQCSPPQVLLKGLSYCPCYSFSIQTCVRADMKKKFSFFFLLPFMQNFTKAGEQDAVRCNTRANLISAGCQENEIISPANKLNIAKNDPLSASENGQVVQMRPQKIDLDLRPGLPVSFNVSFKAAEGHPVDLYYLMDLSYSMRDDLANVKVLGTDLFAALRKITKHARIGFGAFVDKTVLPYTNTNKEKLLKPCDENDQQCQAAFGYRHVLSLTPNKNDFEAEVKKQFISGNLDSPEGSLDAMMQAAVCEDKIGWNSNSTRLIVLTTDAGFHMAGDGKLAGILEPNDEQCHMENNLYVKSTEMDYPSVGQLATQLEKNRIQTIFAVTQNVESVYKELSKMIPKSEVGVLSSDSKNVVELIEGAYNALSSKVTITHDSLPENVRVVYRPICSHGEKSENQGVCDQVRVGDEVIFEITVTADLCMENKFFTISPRGIKDTLTVTINTTCKCQCDTAGPIGDPHPHCNMRGSISCGICRCNKGHVGQFCSCKIGDKDEHTLRASCQKDNGTKCEGRGDCVCGRCECHNTDSGSQYYGPYCECDDDHCEKYQNQQCGGNGECRCGKCECNPGFEGSTCQCKTSDEACRTVNNSVCNGRGSCKCNQCECRGGYQRPHCLECPGCTDPCQTKSGPFKKNCSEACKTISSKIVEKFTFTSKECKQKDSEGCWMTFKLVQLVGEDNYEAEIRKQRECPPPPNFIAIIRGSVAAVHLIGILLLMLIKLLRYMKDLKEFRKFENEKKKSKWSSKTKLSLQKSLNTCWISFLLMIVEFRDPCAFRSYCSV
;
A
#
# COMPACT_ATOMS: atom_id res chain seq x y z
N MET A 1 -26.52 8.88 -1.33
CA MET A 1 -27.44 9.81 -1.92
C MET A 1 -28.35 9.17 -2.90
N VAL A 2 -29.61 9.37 -2.74
CA VAL A 2 -30.64 8.52 -3.33
C VAL A 2 -31.04 9.05 -4.68
N THR A 3 -30.96 8.22 -5.69
CA THR A 3 -31.71 8.39 -6.90
C THR A 3 -33.17 8.04 -6.64
N GLN A 4 -34.06 8.95 -6.89
CA GLN A 4 -35.49 8.67 -6.83
C GLN A 4 -35.90 7.95 -8.11
N CYS A 5 -35.98 6.68 -8.04
CA CYS A 5 -36.80 5.85 -8.86
C CYS A 5 -37.20 4.66 -8.00
N SER A 6 -38.47 4.31 -8.01
CA SER A 6 -38.99 3.15 -7.30
C SER A 6 -38.82 1.91 -8.15
N PRO A 7 -37.73 1.21 -8.08
CA PRO A 7 -37.69 -0.22 -8.12
C PRO A 7 -37.33 -0.75 -6.74
N PRO A 8 -37.55 -1.98 -6.47
CA PRO A 8 -37.49 -2.57 -5.12
C PRO A 8 -36.02 -2.73 -4.69
N GLN A 9 -35.34 -1.65 -4.39
CA GLN A 9 -34.11 -1.74 -3.64
C GLN A 9 -34.39 -1.35 -2.20
N VAL A 10 -34.56 -2.38 -1.42
CA VAL A 10 -34.68 -2.32 0.03
C VAL A 10 -33.50 -1.51 0.56
N LEU A 11 -33.79 -0.30 0.95
CA LEU A 11 -32.86 0.53 1.72
C LEU A 11 -32.62 -0.17 3.06
N LEU A 12 -31.49 -0.84 3.17
CA LEU A 12 -30.93 -1.28 4.43
C LEU A 12 -30.54 -0.05 5.26
N LYS A 13 -31.52 0.59 5.89
CA LYS A 13 -31.28 1.44 7.05
C LYS A 13 -30.98 0.51 8.22
N GLY A 14 -29.72 0.31 8.52
CA GLY A 14 -29.41 -0.42 9.72
C GLY A 14 -28.00 -0.93 9.88
N LEU A 15 -27.00 -0.28 9.27
CA LEU A 15 -25.62 -0.55 9.63
C LEU A 15 -24.78 0.74 9.51
N SER A 16 -25.25 1.78 10.18
CA SER A 16 -24.50 3.03 10.34
C SER A 16 -23.62 3.04 11.59
N TYR A 17 -23.18 1.92 12.07
CA TYR A 17 -22.29 1.87 13.22
C TYR A 17 -21.23 0.81 13.00
N CYS A 18 -20.15 1.20 12.36
CA CYS A 18 -18.77 0.83 12.58
C CYS A 18 -17.85 1.37 11.46
N PRO A 19 -17.63 2.68 11.38
CA PRO A 19 -16.61 3.19 10.44
C PRO A 19 -15.19 3.05 10.98
N CYS A 20 -15.00 2.88 12.30
CA CYS A 20 -13.65 2.93 12.89
C CYS A 20 -12.85 1.63 12.80
N TYR A 21 -13.48 0.49 12.62
CA TYR A 21 -12.75 -0.79 12.58
C TYR A 21 -12.25 -1.20 11.19
N SER A 22 -12.89 -0.75 10.11
CA SER A 22 -12.46 -1.12 8.75
C SER A 22 -11.22 -0.38 8.27
N PHE A 23 -10.97 0.84 8.75
CA PHE A 23 -9.84 1.65 8.32
C PHE A 23 -8.51 1.19 8.91
N SER A 24 -8.52 0.77 10.16
CA SER A 24 -7.36 0.24 10.87
C SER A 24 -6.89 -1.10 10.28
N ILE A 25 -7.82 -1.94 9.87
CA ILE A 25 -7.54 -3.26 9.28
C ILE A 25 -7.03 -3.14 7.84
N GLN A 26 -7.51 -2.20 7.05
CA GLN A 26 -7.03 -1.99 5.66
C GLN A 26 -5.61 -1.42 5.61
N THR A 27 -5.23 -0.58 6.56
CA THR A 27 -3.86 -0.04 6.63
C THR A 27 -2.85 -1.10 7.08
N CYS A 28 -3.21 -1.98 8.00
CA CYS A 28 -2.37 -3.12 8.41
C CYS A 28 -2.26 -4.21 7.33
N VAL A 29 -3.32 -4.46 6.56
CA VAL A 29 -3.32 -5.47 5.48
C VAL A 29 -2.49 -5.02 4.26
N ARG A 30 -2.38 -3.72 3.98
CA ARG A 30 -1.54 -3.22 2.88
C ARG A 30 -0.04 -3.32 3.15
N ALA A 31 0.38 -3.29 4.41
CA ALA A 31 1.78 -3.46 4.78
C ALA A 31 2.25 -4.92 4.70
N ASP A 32 1.34 -5.90 4.81
CA ASP A 32 1.69 -7.32 4.95
C ASP A 32 1.37 -8.22 3.73
N MET A 33 0.91 -7.63 2.61
CA MET A 33 0.57 -8.40 1.40
C MET A 33 1.78 -9.06 0.69
N LYS A 34 2.96 -9.09 1.31
CA LYS A 34 4.09 -9.90 0.84
C LYS A 34 4.23 -11.26 1.53
N LYS A 35 3.41 -11.60 2.52
CA LYS A 35 3.42 -12.94 3.14
C LYS A 35 2.13 -13.70 2.85
N LYS A 36 2.13 -14.45 1.76
CA LYS A 36 1.18 -15.52 1.51
C LYS A 36 1.42 -16.63 2.54
N PHE A 37 0.58 -16.80 3.52
CA PHE A 37 0.20 -18.09 4.13
C PHE A 37 -0.50 -17.79 5.45
N SER A 38 -1.73 -18.00 5.52
CA SER A 38 -2.68 -18.12 6.63
C SER A 38 -3.98 -17.33 6.50
N PHE A 39 -4.15 -16.60 5.40
CA PHE A 39 -5.34 -15.75 5.20
C PHE A 39 -6.45 -16.41 4.37
N PHE A 40 -6.25 -17.67 3.93
CA PHE A 40 -7.26 -18.31 3.06
C PHE A 40 -8.58 -18.65 3.76
N PHE A 41 -8.58 -18.74 5.10
CA PHE A 41 -9.84 -18.98 5.85
C PHE A 41 -10.60 -17.71 6.23
N LEU A 42 -9.93 -16.53 6.23
CA LEU A 42 -10.57 -15.25 6.49
C LEU A 42 -10.95 -14.48 5.21
N LEU A 43 -10.37 -14.85 4.05
CA LEU A 43 -10.67 -14.23 2.76
C LEU A 43 -12.15 -14.30 2.34
N PRO A 44 -12.89 -15.40 2.56
CA PRO A 44 -14.33 -15.39 2.27
C PRO A 44 -15.10 -14.43 3.17
N PHE A 45 -14.67 -14.28 4.42
CA PHE A 45 -15.30 -13.36 5.37
C PHE A 45 -14.99 -11.89 5.04
N MET A 46 -13.74 -11.60 4.60
CA MET A 46 -13.35 -10.27 4.14
C MET A 46 -13.93 -9.93 2.75
N GLN A 47 -14.06 -10.91 1.85
CA GLN A 47 -14.76 -10.69 0.58
C GLN A 47 -16.25 -10.42 0.76
N ASN A 48 -16.88 -11.07 1.72
CA ASN A 48 -18.28 -10.76 2.05
C ASN A 48 -18.44 -9.42 2.75
N PHE A 49 -17.42 -8.98 3.53
CA PHE A 49 -17.41 -7.66 4.17
C PHE A 49 -17.14 -6.54 3.18
N THR A 50 -16.20 -6.73 2.24
CA THR A 50 -15.96 -5.79 1.13
C THR A 50 -17.12 -5.75 0.14
N LYS A 51 -17.78 -6.87 -0.13
CA LYS A 51 -19.02 -6.89 -0.91
C LYS A 51 -20.19 -6.21 -0.20
N ALA A 52 -20.31 -6.36 1.10
CA ALA A 52 -21.31 -5.62 1.88
C ALA A 52 -20.99 -4.12 1.89
N GLY A 53 -19.74 -3.72 2.04
CA GLY A 53 -19.30 -2.33 1.94
C GLY A 53 -19.42 -1.76 0.52
N GLU A 54 -19.17 -2.56 -0.51
CA GLU A 54 -19.42 -2.18 -1.90
C GLU A 54 -20.93 -2.06 -2.20
N GLN A 55 -21.75 -2.94 -1.66
CA GLN A 55 -23.21 -2.83 -1.80
C GLN A 55 -23.79 -1.64 -1.03
N ASP A 56 -23.22 -1.28 0.11
CA ASP A 56 -23.59 -0.05 0.84
C ASP A 56 -23.03 1.21 0.17
N ALA A 57 -21.87 1.14 -0.49
CA ALA A 57 -21.34 2.24 -1.28
C ALA A 57 -22.12 2.46 -2.59
N VAL A 58 -22.75 1.43 -3.15
CA VAL A 58 -23.60 1.51 -4.34
C VAL A 58 -25.09 1.62 -3.91
N ARG A 59 -25.39 2.60 -3.08
CA ARG A 59 -26.79 2.96 -2.76
C ARG A 59 -27.59 3.44 -3.97
N CYS A 60 -26.88 3.82 -5.03
CA CYS A 60 -27.48 4.36 -6.23
C CYS A 60 -27.02 3.50 -7.39
N ASN A 61 -27.95 2.87 -8.06
CA ASN A 61 -27.69 2.24 -9.34
C ASN A 61 -27.24 3.28 -10.37
N THR A 62 -26.57 2.86 -11.41
CA THR A 62 -26.25 3.76 -12.51
C THR A 62 -27.53 4.23 -13.20
N ARG A 63 -27.52 5.43 -13.83
CA ARG A 63 -28.66 5.95 -14.57
C ARG A 63 -29.17 4.93 -15.60
N ALA A 64 -28.29 4.27 -16.31
CA ALA A 64 -28.64 3.25 -17.30
C ALA A 64 -29.39 2.07 -16.66
N ASN A 65 -28.89 1.57 -15.53
CA ASN A 65 -29.52 0.47 -14.83
C ASN A 65 -30.89 0.84 -14.26
N LEU A 66 -31.04 2.09 -13.78
CA LEU A 66 -32.32 2.58 -13.29
C LEU A 66 -33.36 2.69 -14.39
N ILE A 67 -32.97 3.19 -15.57
CA ILE A 67 -33.83 3.26 -16.76
C ILE A 67 -34.22 1.86 -17.21
N SER A 68 -33.27 0.91 -17.27
CA SER A 68 -33.57 -0.49 -17.62
C SER A 68 -34.45 -1.21 -16.62
N ALA A 69 -34.43 -0.78 -15.35
CA ALA A 69 -35.31 -1.26 -14.29
C ALA A 69 -36.72 -0.59 -14.29
N GLY A 70 -37.01 0.25 -15.28
CA GLY A 70 -38.33 0.87 -15.46
C GLY A 70 -38.49 2.26 -14.84
N CYS A 71 -37.41 2.86 -14.34
CA CYS A 71 -37.46 4.24 -13.84
C CYS A 71 -37.59 5.24 -14.98
N GLN A 72 -38.49 6.20 -14.86
CA GLN A 72 -38.55 7.29 -15.83
C GLN A 72 -37.38 8.26 -15.64
N GLU A 73 -36.88 8.81 -16.72
CA GLU A 73 -35.68 9.65 -16.71
C GLU A 73 -35.82 10.90 -15.83
N ASN A 74 -37.02 11.48 -15.76
CA ASN A 74 -37.37 12.63 -14.92
C ASN A 74 -37.47 12.28 -13.42
N GLU A 75 -37.56 11.00 -13.06
CA GLU A 75 -37.59 10.52 -11.67
C GLU A 75 -36.20 10.24 -11.10
N ILE A 76 -35.18 10.20 -11.97
CA ILE A 76 -33.81 9.93 -11.57
C ILE A 76 -33.12 11.21 -11.14
N ILE A 77 -32.88 11.35 -9.83
CA ILE A 77 -32.11 12.46 -9.28
C ILE A 77 -30.64 12.01 -9.13
N SER A 78 -29.77 12.62 -9.92
CA SER A 78 -28.32 12.38 -9.86
C SER A 78 -27.59 13.73 -9.74
N PRO A 79 -27.47 14.28 -8.52
CA PRO A 79 -26.76 15.55 -8.34
C PRO A 79 -25.30 15.35 -8.73
N ALA A 80 -24.82 16.13 -9.68
CA ALA A 80 -23.42 16.17 -10.08
C ALA A 80 -22.59 16.94 -9.05
N ASN A 81 -21.29 16.65 -9.01
CA ASN A 81 -20.34 17.53 -8.36
C ASN A 81 -20.40 18.92 -8.97
N LYS A 82 -20.24 19.95 -8.13
CA LYS A 82 -20.09 21.31 -8.59
C LYS A 82 -18.68 21.79 -8.31
N LEU A 83 -18.08 22.43 -9.29
CA LEU A 83 -16.79 23.09 -9.20
C LEU A 83 -16.99 24.56 -9.50
N ASN A 84 -16.63 25.41 -8.57
CA ASN A 84 -16.64 26.85 -8.71
C ASN A 84 -15.22 27.38 -8.54
N ILE A 85 -14.72 28.08 -9.54
CA ILE A 85 -13.43 28.75 -9.47
C ILE A 85 -13.68 30.14 -8.89
N ALA A 86 -13.44 30.31 -7.60
CA ALA A 86 -13.73 31.56 -6.88
C ALA A 86 -12.67 32.65 -7.11
N LYS A 87 -11.41 32.23 -7.41
CA LYS A 87 -10.33 33.17 -7.76
C LYS A 87 -9.40 32.55 -8.81
N ASN A 88 -9.19 33.28 -9.93
CA ASN A 88 -8.37 32.84 -11.06
C ASN A 88 -7.63 34.01 -11.69
N ASP A 89 -6.74 34.64 -10.90
CA ASP A 89 -5.91 35.72 -11.42
C ASP A 89 -4.93 35.16 -12.47
N PRO A 90 -4.65 35.87 -13.55
CA PRO A 90 -3.74 35.39 -14.59
C PRO A 90 -2.32 35.28 -14.08
N LEU A 91 -1.57 34.33 -14.63
CA LEU A 91 -0.13 34.18 -14.36
C LEU A 91 0.58 35.47 -14.79
N SER A 92 1.40 36.05 -13.91
CA SER A 92 2.11 37.30 -14.16
C SER A 92 3.55 37.22 -13.71
N ALA A 93 4.46 37.79 -14.51
CA ALA A 93 5.88 37.94 -14.23
C ALA A 93 6.24 39.42 -13.98
N SER A 94 5.30 40.25 -13.53
CA SER A 94 5.50 41.69 -13.43
C SER A 94 6.57 42.05 -12.39
N GLU A 95 7.62 42.74 -12.81
CA GLU A 95 8.68 43.27 -11.95
C GLU A 95 8.17 44.28 -10.89
N ASN A 96 7.02 44.91 -11.11
CA ASN A 96 6.46 45.96 -10.25
C ASN A 96 5.15 45.58 -9.53
N GLY A 97 4.67 44.36 -9.66
CA GLY A 97 3.44 43.87 -9.07
C GLY A 97 3.61 42.59 -8.28
N GLN A 98 2.50 42.13 -7.69
CA GLN A 98 2.45 40.83 -7.06
C GLN A 98 2.60 39.76 -8.14
N VAL A 99 3.68 39.02 -8.09
CA VAL A 99 3.94 37.88 -9.00
C VAL A 99 2.95 36.77 -8.70
N VAL A 100 2.25 36.30 -9.72
CA VAL A 100 1.30 35.18 -9.66
C VAL A 100 1.86 34.05 -10.51
N GLN A 101 2.37 33.00 -9.87
CA GLN A 101 2.99 31.87 -10.53
C GLN A 101 2.07 30.65 -10.66
N MET A 102 0.92 30.65 -9.93
CA MET A 102 0.00 29.52 -9.93
C MET A 102 -1.44 30.00 -10.09
N ARG A 103 -2.24 29.29 -10.89
CA ARG A 103 -3.67 29.52 -11.05
C ARG A 103 -4.45 28.19 -11.17
N PRO A 104 -5.71 28.12 -10.71
CA PRO A 104 -6.43 29.15 -9.94
C PRO A 104 -5.88 29.26 -8.51
N GLN A 105 -6.29 30.33 -7.78
CA GLN A 105 -5.87 30.55 -6.40
C GLN A 105 -6.93 30.12 -5.39
N LYS A 106 -8.20 30.01 -5.80
CA LYS A 106 -9.28 29.52 -4.93
C LYS A 106 -10.33 28.76 -5.72
N ILE A 107 -10.66 27.56 -5.23
CA ILE A 107 -11.72 26.70 -5.77
C ILE A 107 -12.64 26.27 -4.63
N ASP A 108 -13.94 26.33 -4.89
CA ASP A 108 -14.96 25.77 -4.01
C ASP A 108 -15.58 24.54 -4.68
N LEU A 109 -15.59 23.43 -3.97
CA LEU A 109 -16.08 22.12 -4.42
C LEU A 109 -17.30 21.71 -3.61
N ASP A 110 -18.43 21.47 -4.28
CA ASP A 110 -19.56 20.74 -3.70
C ASP A 110 -19.52 19.31 -4.24
N LEU A 111 -19.05 18.39 -3.42
CA LEU A 111 -18.78 17.02 -3.81
C LEU A 111 -19.91 16.08 -3.38
N ARG A 112 -20.17 15.11 -4.20
CA ARG A 112 -20.92 13.93 -3.83
C ARG A 112 -19.97 12.87 -3.28
N PRO A 113 -20.19 12.33 -2.06
CA PRO A 113 -19.32 11.31 -1.50
C PRO A 113 -19.07 10.14 -2.45
N GLY A 114 -17.80 9.77 -2.61
CA GLY A 114 -17.35 8.71 -3.50
C GLY A 114 -17.22 9.09 -4.98
N LEU A 115 -17.65 10.32 -5.39
CA LEU A 115 -17.57 10.75 -6.77
C LEU A 115 -16.38 11.70 -6.97
N PRO A 116 -15.42 11.39 -7.86
CA PRO A 116 -14.28 12.27 -8.12
C PRO A 116 -14.67 13.53 -8.90
N VAL A 117 -13.93 14.61 -8.68
CA VAL A 117 -13.93 15.81 -9.52
C VAL A 117 -12.50 16.16 -9.89
N SER A 118 -12.28 16.52 -11.15
CA SER A 118 -10.96 16.93 -11.64
C SER A 118 -10.98 18.38 -12.09
N PHE A 119 -9.85 19.06 -11.86
CA PHE A 119 -9.59 20.41 -12.34
C PHE A 119 -8.10 20.59 -12.64
N ASN A 120 -7.79 21.58 -13.47
CA ASN A 120 -6.42 21.89 -13.85
C ASN A 120 -5.85 23.02 -13.01
N VAL A 121 -4.60 22.87 -12.61
CA VAL A 121 -3.78 23.90 -11.98
C VAL A 121 -2.59 24.16 -12.89
N SER A 122 -2.44 25.41 -13.33
CA SER A 122 -1.30 25.85 -14.12
C SER A 122 -0.26 26.50 -13.20
N PHE A 123 1.00 26.15 -13.41
CA PHE A 123 2.14 26.78 -12.77
C PHE A 123 3.14 27.25 -13.82
N LYS A 124 3.67 28.46 -13.63
CA LYS A 124 4.72 29.05 -14.46
C LYS A 124 5.72 29.77 -13.56
N ALA A 125 6.95 29.28 -13.55
CA ALA A 125 8.03 29.93 -12.81
C ALA A 125 8.31 31.33 -13.39
N ALA A 126 8.22 32.36 -12.55
CA ALA A 126 8.43 33.74 -12.97
C ALA A 126 9.92 34.00 -13.26
N GLU A 127 10.19 34.65 -14.37
CA GLU A 127 11.54 35.13 -14.68
C GLU A 127 11.96 36.22 -13.69
N GLY A 128 13.21 36.17 -13.21
CA GLY A 128 13.74 37.19 -12.30
C GLY A 128 13.14 37.15 -10.89
N HIS A 129 12.48 36.05 -10.51
CA HIS A 129 11.95 35.90 -9.15
C HIS A 129 13.04 36.15 -8.09
N PRO A 130 12.78 36.91 -7.00
CA PRO A 130 13.74 37.20 -5.97
C PRO A 130 14.34 35.94 -5.35
N VAL A 131 15.63 35.94 -5.08
CA VAL A 131 16.34 34.83 -4.45
C VAL A 131 17.07 35.33 -3.19
N ASP A 132 16.81 34.66 -2.08
CA ASP A 132 17.52 34.82 -0.81
C ASP A 132 18.44 33.62 -0.64
N LEU A 133 19.76 33.84 -0.71
CA LEU A 133 20.75 32.81 -0.50
C LEU A 133 21.44 33.02 0.84
N TYR A 134 21.26 32.07 1.76
CA TYR A 134 21.99 32.05 3.02
C TYR A 134 23.15 31.04 2.91
N TYR A 135 24.38 31.56 2.89
CA TYR A 135 25.60 30.78 2.82
C TYR A 135 25.98 30.32 4.22
N LEU A 136 25.91 29.03 4.49
CA LEU A 136 26.17 28.41 5.78
C LEU A 136 27.43 27.58 5.68
N MET A 137 28.51 28.08 6.28
CA MET A 137 29.85 27.53 6.12
C MET A 137 30.33 26.85 7.39
N ASP A 138 30.87 25.66 7.20
CA ASP A 138 31.70 24.99 8.19
C ASP A 138 33.03 25.76 8.38
N LEU A 139 33.35 26.08 9.60
CA LEU A 139 34.61 26.72 10.00
C LEU A 139 35.46 25.82 10.90
N SER A 140 35.27 24.50 10.84
CA SER A 140 36.20 23.53 11.43
C SER A 140 37.59 23.65 10.80
N TYR A 141 38.58 23.07 11.44
CA TYR A 141 39.99 23.27 11.03
C TYR A 141 40.29 22.74 9.63
N SER A 142 39.65 21.70 9.19
CA SER A 142 39.78 21.11 7.85
C SER A 142 39.38 22.07 6.73
N MET A 143 38.47 23.02 6.97
CA MET A 143 37.94 23.99 6.01
C MET A 143 38.84 25.26 5.86
N ARG A 144 40.11 25.20 6.25
CA ARG A 144 41.01 26.36 6.28
C ARG A 144 41.31 26.95 4.90
N ASP A 145 41.63 26.14 3.95
CA ASP A 145 41.91 26.55 2.56
C ASP A 145 40.61 26.90 1.83
N ASP A 146 39.50 26.24 2.16
CA ASP A 146 38.17 26.57 1.70
C ASP A 146 37.75 28.00 2.09
N LEU A 147 37.90 28.37 3.37
CA LEU A 147 37.63 29.71 3.83
C LEU A 147 38.49 30.77 3.13
N ALA A 148 39.75 30.46 2.86
CA ALA A 148 40.63 31.38 2.14
C ALA A 148 40.12 31.68 0.72
N ASN A 149 39.62 30.66 0.01
CA ASN A 149 39.01 30.80 -1.30
C ASN A 149 37.65 31.50 -1.26
N VAL A 150 36.76 31.12 -0.32
CA VAL A 150 35.46 31.78 -0.19
C VAL A 150 35.58 33.28 0.13
N LYS A 151 36.60 33.70 0.86
CA LYS A 151 36.92 35.13 1.09
C LYS A 151 37.18 35.93 -0.19
N VAL A 152 37.62 35.25 -1.25
CA VAL A 152 37.94 35.87 -2.57
C VAL A 152 36.75 35.75 -3.52
N LEU A 153 35.98 34.66 -3.43
CA LEU A 153 34.90 34.32 -4.36
C LEU A 153 33.58 35.07 -4.14
N GLY A 154 33.49 35.92 -3.10
CA GLY A 154 32.25 36.62 -2.79
C GLY A 154 31.70 37.47 -3.95
N THR A 155 32.56 38.12 -4.72
CA THR A 155 32.15 38.86 -5.94
C THR A 155 31.58 37.95 -7.00
N ASP A 156 32.20 36.80 -7.24
CA ASP A 156 31.78 35.85 -8.28
C ASP A 156 30.48 35.13 -7.91
N LEU A 157 30.32 34.80 -6.64
CA LEU A 157 29.05 34.24 -6.10
C LEU A 157 27.88 35.20 -6.29
N PHE A 158 28.11 36.49 -5.96
CA PHE A 158 27.08 37.50 -6.16
C PHE A 158 26.79 37.76 -7.65
N ALA A 159 27.84 37.72 -8.49
CA ALA A 159 27.68 37.82 -9.94
C ALA A 159 26.88 36.64 -10.54
N ALA A 160 27.12 35.43 -10.08
CA ALA A 160 26.35 34.23 -10.45
C ALA A 160 24.87 34.38 -10.08
N LEU A 161 24.58 34.79 -8.86
CA LEU A 161 23.19 35.08 -8.44
C LEU A 161 22.52 36.17 -9.27
N ARG A 162 23.26 37.18 -9.69
CA ARG A 162 22.76 38.26 -10.56
C ARG A 162 22.44 37.82 -11.99
N LYS A 163 23.01 36.71 -12.46
CA LYS A 163 22.60 36.08 -13.73
C LYS A 163 21.22 35.44 -13.60
N ILE A 164 20.91 34.91 -12.42
CA ILE A 164 19.63 34.23 -12.13
C ILE A 164 18.52 35.25 -11.90
N THR A 165 18.77 36.28 -11.09
CA THR A 165 17.78 37.32 -10.74
C THR A 165 18.43 38.67 -10.46
N LYS A 166 17.74 39.75 -10.82
CA LYS A 166 18.13 41.13 -10.46
C LYS A 166 17.96 41.42 -8.96
N HIS A 167 17.11 40.65 -8.29
CA HIS A 167 16.71 40.82 -6.88
C HIS A 167 17.31 39.74 -5.99
N ALA A 168 18.64 39.57 -6.06
CA ALA A 168 19.36 38.64 -5.20
C ALA A 168 19.73 39.30 -3.87
N ARG A 169 19.56 38.56 -2.75
CA ARG A 169 20.12 38.89 -1.45
C ARG A 169 20.98 37.74 -0.96
N ILE A 170 22.05 38.04 -0.27
CA ILE A 170 22.96 37.05 0.27
C ILE A 170 23.19 37.31 1.77
N GLY A 171 23.20 36.26 2.58
CA GLY A 171 23.56 36.29 3.99
C GLY A 171 24.64 35.26 4.27
N PHE A 172 25.20 35.29 5.48
CA PHE A 172 26.27 34.38 5.88
C PHE A 172 26.07 33.91 7.33
N GLY A 173 26.26 32.62 7.53
CA GLY A 173 26.35 31.98 8.83
C GLY A 173 27.51 31.00 8.88
N ALA A 174 27.98 30.70 10.06
CA ALA A 174 29.08 29.78 10.27
C ALA A 174 28.76 28.81 11.41
N PHE A 175 29.29 27.61 11.31
CA PHE A 175 29.16 26.59 12.35
C PHE A 175 30.46 25.82 12.56
N VAL A 176 30.56 25.20 13.70
CA VAL A 176 31.49 24.11 13.99
C VAL A 176 30.71 23.04 14.73
N ASP A 177 30.83 22.98 16.09
CA ASP A 177 30.10 21.99 16.84
C ASP A 177 29.83 22.44 18.29
N LYS A 178 29.02 21.67 19.02
CA LYS A 178 28.68 21.93 20.42
C LYS A 178 29.95 22.05 21.27
N THR A 179 30.03 23.11 22.06
CA THR A 179 31.21 23.45 22.89
C THR A 179 31.30 22.66 24.20
N VAL A 180 31.09 21.35 24.11
CA VAL A 180 31.14 20.39 25.22
C VAL A 180 31.89 19.12 24.80
N LEU A 181 32.45 18.39 25.80
CA LEU A 181 32.99 17.05 25.51
C LEU A 181 31.89 16.07 25.13
N PRO A 182 32.12 15.17 24.19
CA PRO A 182 33.38 14.84 23.51
C PRO A 182 33.67 15.64 22.23
N TYR A 183 32.79 16.54 21.80
CA TYR A 183 32.88 17.25 20.51
C TYR A 183 33.96 18.34 20.53
N THR A 184 34.04 19.11 21.58
CA THR A 184 34.99 20.23 21.70
C THR A 184 35.77 20.13 23.00
N ASN A 185 37.04 20.54 22.97
CA ASN A 185 37.88 20.61 24.15
C ASN A 185 37.41 21.74 25.06
N THR A 186 36.96 21.41 26.29
CA THR A 186 36.39 22.35 27.27
C THR A 186 37.41 23.07 28.12
N ASN A 187 38.72 22.87 27.93
CA ASN A 187 39.73 23.69 28.53
C ASN A 187 39.56 25.18 28.11
N LYS A 188 39.56 26.09 29.01
CA LYS A 188 39.32 27.53 28.74
C LYS A 188 40.22 28.08 27.64
N GLU A 189 41.51 27.72 27.65
CA GLU A 189 42.46 28.16 26.63
C GLU A 189 42.10 27.57 25.25
N LYS A 190 41.72 26.29 25.22
CA LYS A 190 41.30 25.61 23.98
C LYS A 190 39.93 26.07 23.49
N LEU A 191 39.01 26.43 24.36
CA LEU A 191 37.76 27.07 23.95
C LEU A 191 37.98 28.42 23.26
N LEU A 192 38.98 29.20 23.75
CA LEU A 192 39.32 30.49 23.15
C LEU A 192 40.17 30.38 21.90
N LYS A 193 41.00 29.33 21.80
CA LYS A 193 41.92 29.07 20.69
C LYS A 193 41.99 27.54 20.43
N PRO A 194 40.97 26.96 19.74
CA PRO A 194 40.88 25.51 19.56
C PRO A 194 41.91 24.97 18.54
N CYS A 195 42.42 25.80 17.64
CA CYS A 195 43.36 25.39 16.57
C CYS A 195 44.77 25.07 17.13
N ASP A 196 45.68 24.71 16.27
CA ASP A 196 47.09 24.46 16.62
C ASP A 196 47.78 25.72 17.18
N GLU A 197 48.77 25.51 18.03
CA GLU A 197 49.50 26.62 18.69
C GLU A 197 50.15 27.59 17.72
N ASN A 198 50.54 27.10 16.55
CA ASN A 198 51.18 27.91 15.51
C ASN A 198 50.18 28.72 14.67
N ASP A 199 48.89 28.50 14.81
CA ASP A 199 47.85 29.18 14.03
C ASP A 199 47.43 30.50 14.74
N GLN A 200 47.94 31.62 14.23
CA GLN A 200 47.60 32.93 14.81
C GLN A 200 46.17 33.38 14.45
N GLN A 201 45.56 32.81 13.42
CA GLN A 201 44.25 33.21 12.92
C GLN A 201 43.14 32.19 13.32
N CYS A 202 42.96 31.97 14.58
CA CYS A 202 41.99 31.05 15.14
C CYS A 202 40.92 31.82 15.96
N GLN A 203 39.65 31.53 15.73
CA GLN A 203 38.59 32.08 16.56
C GLN A 203 38.13 31.06 17.60
N ALA A 204 37.49 31.57 18.67
CA ALA A 204 36.95 30.76 19.75
C ALA A 204 35.96 29.73 19.27
N ALA A 205 35.87 28.59 19.94
CA ALA A 205 34.92 27.53 19.64
C ALA A 205 33.47 28.01 19.75
N PHE A 206 32.58 27.56 18.85
CA PHE A 206 31.17 27.90 18.85
C PHE A 206 30.36 26.82 18.11
N GLY A 207 29.09 26.70 18.46
CA GLY A 207 28.16 25.80 17.73
C GLY A 207 27.74 26.41 16.39
N TYR A 208 26.79 27.34 16.43
CA TYR A 208 26.36 28.10 15.27
C TYR A 208 26.38 29.61 15.56
N ARG A 209 26.82 30.35 14.55
CA ARG A 209 26.88 31.83 14.55
C ARG A 209 26.23 32.39 13.30
N HIS A 210 25.25 33.27 13.50
CA HIS A 210 24.74 34.11 12.42
C HIS A 210 25.69 35.31 12.27
N VAL A 211 26.22 35.50 11.07
CA VAL A 211 27.26 36.52 10.80
C VAL A 211 26.67 37.73 10.09
N LEU A 212 25.88 37.47 9.05
CA LEU A 212 25.31 38.51 8.20
C LEU A 212 23.88 38.16 7.80
N SER A 213 22.94 39.03 8.11
CA SER A 213 21.56 38.95 7.62
C SER A 213 21.50 39.21 6.11
N LEU A 214 20.48 38.66 5.48
CA LEU A 214 20.28 38.74 4.02
C LEU A 214 20.28 40.20 3.53
N THR A 215 21.26 40.55 2.70
CA THR A 215 21.50 41.90 2.16
C THR A 215 21.64 41.88 0.64
N PRO A 216 21.17 42.88 -0.10
CA PRO A 216 21.46 43.04 -1.52
C PRO A 216 22.87 43.63 -1.78
N ASN A 217 23.61 44.01 -0.75
CA ASN A 217 24.91 44.64 -0.84
C ASN A 217 26.03 43.60 -0.78
N LYS A 218 26.71 43.37 -1.91
CA LYS A 218 27.83 42.43 -1.98
C LYS A 218 29.00 42.81 -1.07
N ASN A 219 29.23 44.13 -0.87
CA ASN A 219 30.37 44.58 -0.08
C ASN A 219 30.23 44.22 1.40
N ASP A 220 29.00 44.20 1.92
CA ASP A 220 28.72 43.75 3.29
C ASP A 220 29.11 42.27 3.44
N PHE A 221 28.69 41.41 2.45
CA PHE A 221 29.04 40.01 2.43
C PHE A 221 30.55 39.80 2.43
N GLU A 222 31.27 40.44 1.52
CA GLU A 222 32.73 40.32 1.42
C GLU A 222 33.41 40.79 2.71
N ALA A 223 32.95 41.92 3.29
CA ALA A 223 33.51 42.46 4.50
C ALA A 223 33.33 41.53 5.70
N GLU A 224 32.16 40.93 5.86
CA GLU A 224 31.87 40.04 7.00
C GLU A 224 32.55 38.67 6.84
N VAL A 225 32.59 38.10 5.64
CA VAL A 225 33.32 36.85 5.36
C VAL A 225 34.81 37.02 5.59
N LYS A 226 35.41 38.15 5.16
CA LYS A 226 36.84 38.44 5.38
C LYS A 226 37.22 38.48 6.85
N LYS A 227 36.30 38.84 7.76
CA LYS A 227 36.50 38.86 9.22
C LYS A 227 36.48 37.45 9.84
N GLN A 228 36.06 36.44 9.15
CA GLN A 228 35.95 35.10 9.72
C GLN A 228 37.31 34.41 9.76
N PHE A 229 37.50 33.59 10.75
CA PHE A 229 38.68 32.76 10.96
C PHE A 229 38.25 31.32 11.19
N ILE A 230 39.14 30.37 10.98
CA ILE A 230 38.93 28.99 11.36
C ILE A 230 38.78 28.82 12.87
N SER A 231 38.02 27.88 13.28
CA SER A 231 37.91 27.39 14.66
C SER A 231 38.26 25.87 14.64
N GLY A 232 37.82 25.11 15.63
CA GLY A 232 38.06 23.68 15.68
C GLY A 232 37.29 22.99 16.78
N ASN A 233 37.15 21.69 16.63
CA ASN A 233 36.53 20.73 17.52
C ASN A 233 37.43 19.49 17.68
N LEU A 234 36.93 18.37 18.19
CA LEU A 234 37.71 17.16 18.48
C LEU A 234 37.34 15.97 17.61
N ASP A 235 36.18 15.96 17.00
CA ASP A 235 35.67 14.85 16.21
C ASP A 235 35.37 15.28 14.77
N SER A 236 35.01 14.33 13.92
CA SER A 236 34.88 14.58 12.49
C SER A 236 33.46 14.99 12.06
N PRO A 237 32.36 14.45 12.64
CA PRO A 237 31.05 15.01 12.37
C PRO A 237 30.91 16.39 12.96
N GLU A 238 30.17 17.26 12.27
CA GLU A 238 30.02 18.67 12.66
C GLU A 238 28.55 19.01 13.01
N GLY A 239 28.33 20.15 13.64
CA GLY A 239 27.01 20.63 14.07
C GLY A 239 26.17 21.26 12.96
N SER A 240 26.27 20.79 11.74
CA SER A 240 25.63 21.38 10.57
C SER A 240 24.09 21.37 10.65
N LEU A 241 23.47 20.30 11.22
CA LEU A 241 22.03 20.23 11.34
C LEU A 241 21.48 21.21 12.39
N ASP A 242 22.20 21.47 13.50
CA ASP A 242 21.88 22.54 14.45
C ASP A 242 21.87 23.91 13.76
N ALA A 243 22.90 24.18 12.97
CA ALA A 243 23.05 25.44 12.23
C ALA A 243 21.93 25.63 11.19
N MET A 244 21.61 24.59 10.43
CA MET A 244 20.51 24.61 9.46
C MET A 244 19.14 24.80 10.14
N MET A 245 18.92 24.16 11.30
CA MET A 245 17.68 24.32 12.06
C MET A 245 17.52 25.78 12.52
N GLN A 246 18.54 26.36 13.13
CA GLN A 246 18.47 27.76 13.58
C GLN A 246 18.34 28.74 12.39
N ALA A 247 19.03 28.50 11.27
CA ALA A 247 18.86 29.27 10.05
C ALA A 247 17.44 29.18 9.49
N ALA A 248 16.77 28.04 9.65
CA ALA A 248 15.42 27.83 9.16
C ALA A 248 14.35 28.48 10.06
N VAL A 249 14.48 28.38 11.39
CA VAL A 249 13.44 28.83 12.33
C VAL A 249 13.61 30.27 12.83
N CYS A 250 14.79 30.86 12.64
CA CYS A 250 15.07 32.25 13.06
C CYS A 250 14.80 33.24 11.91
N GLU A 251 13.56 33.27 11.38
CA GLU A 251 13.20 34.05 10.19
C GLU A 251 13.61 35.52 10.28
N ASP A 252 13.29 36.19 11.41
CA ASP A 252 13.56 37.62 11.61
C ASP A 252 15.06 37.93 11.72
N LYS A 253 15.86 37.03 12.29
CA LYS A 253 17.32 37.20 12.46
C LYS A 253 18.04 37.07 11.14
N ILE A 254 17.71 36.03 10.39
CA ILE A 254 18.29 35.78 9.06
C ILE A 254 17.79 36.81 8.07
N GLY A 255 16.57 37.31 8.22
CA GLY A 255 15.95 38.31 7.34
C GLY A 255 15.32 37.71 6.10
N TRP A 256 14.78 36.47 6.19
CA TRP A 256 14.09 35.82 5.08
C TRP A 256 12.92 36.65 4.54
N ASN A 257 12.85 36.81 3.23
CA ASN A 257 11.71 37.45 2.58
C ASN A 257 10.65 36.40 2.19
N SER A 258 9.41 36.67 2.57
CA SER A 258 8.29 35.77 2.26
C SER A 258 7.99 35.63 0.77
N ASN A 259 8.46 36.56 -0.06
CA ASN A 259 8.24 36.59 -1.52
C ASN A 259 9.45 36.15 -2.34
N SER A 260 10.52 35.66 -1.69
CA SER A 260 11.73 35.16 -2.36
C SER A 260 11.77 33.65 -2.36
N THR A 261 12.46 33.06 -3.33
CA THR A 261 12.99 31.69 -3.20
C THR A 261 14.05 31.70 -2.13
N ARG A 262 13.84 30.96 -1.06
CA ARG A 262 14.75 30.85 0.08
C ARG A 262 15.69 29.68 -0.13
N LEU A 263 16.98 29.90 -0.04
CA LEU A 263 17.99 28.90 -0.33
C LEU A 263 19.08 28.90 0.76
N ILE A 264 19.30 27.75 1.40
CA ILE A 264 20.48 27.51 2.23
C ILE A 264 21.51 26.76 1.40
N VAL A 265 22.73 27.27 1.36
CA VAL A 265 23.88 26.57 0.82
C VAL A 265 24.76 26.15 1.97
N LEU A 266 24.80 24.86 2.29
CA LEU A 266 25.67 24.29 3.29
C LEU A 266 26.99 23.87 2.64
N THR A 267 28.11 24.37 3.14
CA THR A 267 29.44 23.97 2.67
C THR A 267 30.23 23.32 3.80
N THR A 268 30.67 22.08 3.59
CA THR A 268 31.43 21.28 4.58
C THR A 268 32.19 20.13 3.89
N ASP A 269 33.26 19.68 4.51
CA ASP A 269 34.01 18.49 4.16
C ASP A 269 33.77 17.30 5.11
N ALA A 270 32.86 17.48 6.10
CA ALA A 270 32.59 16.53 7.17
C ALA A 270 31.16 16.01 7.15
N GLY A 271 30.92 14.91 7.88
CA GLY A 271 29.59 14.43 8.20
C GLY A 271 28.87 15.35 9.18
N PHE A 272 27.70 14.94 9.62
CA PHE A 272 26.88 15.73 10.54
C PHE A 272 26.46 14.91 11.75
N HIS A 273 26.32 15.59 12.89
CA HIS A 273 25.63 15.09 14.06
C HIS A 273 24.11 15.21 13.90
N MET A 274 23.36 14.28 14.52
CA MET A 274 21.90 14.25 14.52
C MET A 274 21.34 13.83 15.89
N ALA A 275 20.04 13.91 16.06
CA ALA A 275 19.35 13.54 17.29
C ALA A 275 19.80 12.20 17.86
N GLY A 276 20.14 12.19 19.12
CA GLY A 276 20.71 11.06 19.85
C GLY A 276 22.22 11.17 20.09
N ASP A 277 22.96 11.92 19.27
CA ASP A 277 24.39 12.08 19.45
C ASP A 277 24.70 12.93 20.66
N GLY A 278 23.89 13.94 20.98
CA GLY A 278 24.03 14.78 22.17
C GLY A 278 24.09 14.00 23.48
N LYS A 279 23.60 12.79 23.53
CA LYS A 279 23.69 11.89 24.68
C LYS A 279 25.14 11.57 25.07
N LEU A 280 26.07 11.60 24.11
CA LEU A 280 27.50 11.41 24.39
C LEU A 280 28.04 12.52 25.29
N ALA A 281 27.50 13.73 25.18
CA ALA A 281 27.79 14.87 26.02
C ALA A 281 26.87 14.98 27.26
N GLY A 282 25.96 14.02 27.44
CA GLY A 282 24.95 14.08 28.52
C GLY A 282 23.80 15.04 28.23
N ILE A 283 23.65 15.53 27.01
CA ILE A 283 22.53 16.36 26.56
C ILE A 283 21.35 15.43 26.25
N LEU A 284 20.28 15.59 27.01
CA LEU A 284 19.09 14.72 26.93
C LEU A 284 17.84 15.46 26.45
N GLU A 285 17.87 16.80 26.50
CA GLU A 285 16.77 17.63 26.05
C GLU A 285 16.67 17.60 24.52
N PRO A 286 15.56 17.18 23.96
CA PRO A 286 15.40 17.15 22.49
C PRO A 286 15.41 18.57 21.90
N ASN A 287 15.80 18.70 20.64
CA ASN A 287 15.64 19.95 19.90
C ASN A 287 14.15 20.33 19.80
N ASP A 288 13.80 21.54 20.23
CA ASP A 288 12.41 22.03 20.30
C ASP A 288 11.95 22.76 19.04
N GLU A 289 12.81 22.81 18.01
CA GLU A 289 12.53 23.44 16.72
C GLU A 289 12.24 24.96 16.82
N GLN A 290 12.72 25.62 17.88
CA GLN A 290 12.54 27.07 18.10
C GLN A 290 13.84 27.84 17.84
N CYS A 291 13.68 29.13 17.62
CA CYS A 291 14.82 30.06 17.47
C CYS A 291 15.43 30.44 18.83
N HIS A 292 16.70 30.11 19.05
CA HIS A 292 17.45 30.40 20.27
C HIS A 292 18.73 31.19 19.97
N MET A 293 18.59 32.29 19.20
CA MET A 293 19.70 33.16 18.82
C MET A 293 19.78 34.39 19.71
N GLU A 294 20.86 34.50 20.50
CA GLU A 294 21.20 35.69 21.22
C GLU A 294 22.58 36.20 20.80
N ASN A 295 22.72 37.50 20.62
CA ASN A 295 23.98 38.11 20.13
C ASN A 295 24.60 37.37 18.93
N ASN A 296 23.71 36.92 18.04
CA ASN A 296 24.07 36.14 16.82
C ASN A 296 24.71 34.76 17.10
N LEU A 297 24.62 34.23 18.30
CA LEU A 297 25.04 32.87 18.67
C LEU A 297 23.86 32.00 19.03
N TYR A 298 23.92 30.73 18.69
CA TYR A 298 22.98 29.71 19.15
C TYR A 298 23.31 29.36 20.62
N VAL A 299 22.52 29.90 21.55
CA VAL A 299 22.82 29.80 22.99
C VAL A 299 22.41 28.49 23.63
N LYS A 300 21.54 27.71 22.99
CA LYS A 300 21.07 26.42 23.48
C LYS A 300 21.84 25.21 22.91
N SER A 301 22.94 25.45 22.20
CA SER A 301 23.70 24.37 21.54
C SER A 301 24.26 23.33 22.54
N THR A 302 24.52 23.72 23.80
CA THR A 302 25.02 22.81 24.84
C THR A 302 23.95 22.29 25.80
N GLU A 303 22.69 22.70 25.59
CA GLU A 303 21.56 22.28 26.42
C GLU A 303 20.62 21.33 25.68
N MET A 304 20.44 21.52 24.38
CA MET A 304 19.58 20.74 23.52
C MET A 304 20.35 19.78 22.60
N ASP A 305 19.80 18.61 22.38
CA ASP A 305 20.35 17.64 21.41
C ASP A 305 20.29 18.20 19.97
N TYR A 306 21.03 17.61 19.07
CA TYR A 306 20.92 17.92 17.64
C TYR A 306 19.51 17.61 17.14
N PRO A 307 19.01 18.31 16.12
CA PRO A 307 17.73 17.97 15.51
C PRO A 307 17.81 16.63 14.77
N SER A 308 16.70 15.92 14.74
CA SER A 308 16.56 14.79 13.82
C SER A 308 16.43 15.29 12.39
N VAL A 309 16.78 14.45 11.42
CA VAL A 309 16.58 14.74 9.99
C VAL A 309 15.10 15.05 9.70
N GLY A 310 14.17 14.34 10.36
CA GLY A 310 12.73 14.58 10.21
C GLY A 310 12.29 15.96 10.70
N GLN A 311 12.76 16.41 11.87
CA GLN A 311 12.48 17.75 12.38
C GLN A 311 13.02 18.80 11.41
N LEU A 312 14.29 18.67 10.99
CA LEU A 312 14.90 19.61 10.06
C LEU A 312 14.14 19.66 8.72
N ALA A 313 13.82 18.51 8.13
CA ALA A 313 13.06 18.43 6.87
C ALA A 313 11.69 19.12 7.01
N THR A 314 11.00 18.92 8.14
CA THR A 314 9.70 19.54 8.43
C THR A 314 9.83 21.07 8.53
N GLN A 315 10.85 21.59 9.23
CA GLN A 315 11.03 23.03 9.36
C GLN A 315 11.50 23.70 8.07
N LEU A 316 12.36 23.04 7.28
CA LEU A 316 12.74 23.52 5.96
C LEU A 316 11.52 23.60 5.02
N GLU A 317 10.68 22.55 4.99
CA GLU A 317 9.46 22.55 4.17
C GLU A 317 8.45 23.60 4.63
N LYS A 318 8.19 23.71 5.94
CA LYS A 318 7.29 24.70 6.54
C LYS A 318 7.72 26.14 6.21
N ASN A 319 9.01 26.41 6.27
CA ASN A 319 9.59 27.72 5.98
C ASN A 319 9.92 27.92 4.50
N ARG A 320 9.61 26.94 3.64
CA ARG A 320 9.84 26.95 2.18
C ARG A 320 11.29 27.19 1.80
N ILE A 321 12.21 26.61 2.55
CA ILE A 321 13.64 26.72 2.33
C ILE A 321 14.12 25.52 1.51
N GLN A 322 14.76 25.80 0.40
CA GLN A 322 15.44 24.81 -0.42
C GLN A 322 16.93 24.72 0.02
N THR A 323 17.55 23.58 -0.18
CA THR A 323 18.91 23.35 0.31
C THR A 323 19.85 22.88 -0.80
N ILE A 324 21.04 23.44 -0.84
CA ILE A 324 22.18 22.92 -1.62
C ILE A 324 23.22 22.43 -0.64
N PHE A 325 23.54 21.13 -0.70
CA PHE A 325 24.66 20.55 0.01
C PHE A 325 25.89 20.58 -0.90
N ALA A 326 26.76 21.55 -0.69
CA ALA A 326 28.06 21.68 -1.35
C ALA A 326 29.11 20.99 -0.49
N VAL A 327 29.40 19.73 -0.79
CA VAL A 327 30.20 18.86 0.08
C VAL A 327 31.31 18.16 -0.68
N THR A 328 32.41 17.87 0.00
CA THR A 328 33.52 17.16 -0.62
C THR A 328 33.20 15.71 -0.94
N GLN A 329 33.96 15.12 -1.85
CA GLN A 329 33.72 13.77 -2.41
C GLN A 329 33.65 12.67 -1.35
N ASN A 330 34.40 12.81 -0.25
CA ASN A 330 34.45 11.83 0.84
C ASN A 330 33.12 11.67 1.61
N VAL A 331 32.31 12.71 1.68
CA VAL A 331 31.01 12.72 2.37
C VAL A 331 29.81 12.81 1.44
N GLU A 332 30.04 12.92 0.14
CA GLU A 332 28.99 13.03 -0.90
C GLU A 332 27.90 11.97 -0.74
N SER A 333 28.28 10.70 -0.52
CA SER A 333 27.33 9.60 -0.40
C SER A 333 26.38 9.76 0.78
N VAL A 334 26.87 10.30 1.91
CA VAL A 334 26.06 10.55 3.13
C VAL A 334 25.03 11.65 2.84
N TYR A 335 25.46 12.74 2.24
CA TYR A 335 24.57 13.86 1.90
C TYR A 335 23.59 13.53 0.75
N LYS A 336 23.93 12.62 -0.15
CA LYS A 336 22.98 12.07 -1.13
C LYS A 336 21.85 11.29 -0.46
N GLU A 337 22.14 10.52 0.60
CA GLU A 337 21.09 9.85 1.37
C GLU A 337 20.28 10.87 2.19
N LEU A 338 20.92 11.88 2.79
CA LEU A 338 20.25 12.97 3.48
C LEU A 338 19.31 13.75 2.55
N SER A 339 19.73 14.07 1.35
CA SER A 339 18.95 14.79 0.34
C SER A 339 17.67 14.04 -0.08
N LYS A 340 17.67 12.71 -0.07
CA LYS A 340 16.45 11.93 -0.30
C LYS A 340 15.38 12.12 0.78
N MET A 341 15.80 12.50 1.98
CA MET A 341 14.92 12.72 3.14
C MET A 341 14.49 14.18 3.29
N ILE A 342 15.25 15.11 2.72
CA ILE A 342 14.96 16.56 2.74
C ILE A 342 14.39 16.97 1.37
N PRO A 343 13.09 17.30 1.29
CA PRO A 343 12.49 17.74 0.03
C PRO A 343 13.13 19.01 -0.52
N LYS A 344 13.23 19.14 -1.84
CA LYS A 344 13.85 20.30 -2.51
C LYS A 344 15.29 20.55 -2.04
N SER A 345 16.09 19.50 -2.04
CA SER A 345 17.53 19.59 -1.81
C SER A 345 18.32 18.95 -2.97
N GLU A 346 19.49 19.47 -3.21
CA GLU A 346 20.46 18.97 -4.20
C GLU A 346 21.84 18.83 -3.56
N VAL A 347 22.63 17.89 -4.08
CA VAL A 347 24.02 17.66 -3.61
C VAL A 347 24.98 17.92 -4.75
N GLY A 348 25.93 18.79 -4.53
CA GLY A 348 27.01 19.06 -5.44
C GLY A 348 28.36 18.74 -4.81
N VAL A 349 29.31 18.23 -5.62
CA VAL A 349 30.64 17.89 -5.15
C VAL A 349 31.52 19.12 -5.16
N LEU A 350 31.97 19.51 -3.97
CA LEU A 350 32.91 20.59 -3.74
C LEU A 350 34.31 20.10 -4.03
N SER A 351 35.12 20.93 -4.71
CA SER A 351 36.55 20.66 -4.82
C SER A 351 37.23 20.80 -3.43
N SER A 352 38.35 20.15 -3.25
CA SER A 352 39.06 20.13 -1.95
C SER A 352 39.47 21.50 -1.45
N ASP A 353 39.35 22.53 -2.26
CA ASP A 353 39.69 23.93 -1.93
C ASP A 353 38.51 24.89 -2.21
N SER A 354 37.31 24.38 -2.37
CA SER A 354 36.04 25.12 -2.60
C SER A 354 36.06 26.07 -3.83
N LYS A 355 37.01 25.99 -4.75
CA LYS A 355 37.08 26.91 -5.89
C LYS A 355 35.92 26.78 -6.86
N ASN A 356 35.28 25.62 -6.94
CA ASN A 356 34.13 25.34 -7.81
C ASN A 356 32.78 25.67 -7.18
N VAL A 357 32.74 26.29 -6.00
CA VAL A 357 31.50 26.52 -5.25
C VAL A 357 30.46 27.37 -6.01
N VAL A 358 30.94 28.31 -6.84
CA VAL A 358 30.06 29.20 -7.61
C VAL A 358 29.33 28.42 -8.70
N GLU A 359 30.06 27.64 -9.51
CA GLU A 359 29.51 26.81 -10.56
C GLU A 359 28.61 25.71 -9.99
N LEU A 360 28.98 25.16 -8.83
CA LEU A 360 28.19 24.16 -8.12
C LEU A 360 26.82 24.74 -7.68
N ILE A 361 26.81 25.93 -7.10
CA ILE A 361 25.58 26.61 -6.66
C ILE A 361 24.69 26.93 -7.88
N GLU A 362 25.25 27.43 -8.97
CA GLU A 362 24.53 27.71 -10.21
C GLU A 362 23.90 26.44 -10.78
N GLY A 363 24.67 25.35 -10.87
CA GLY A 363 24.19 24.05 -11.35
C GLY A 363 23.11 23.44 -10.47
N ALA A 364 23.31 23.42 -9.15
CA ALA A 364 22.34 22.89 -8.19
C ALA A 364 21.06 23.72 -8.12
N TYR A 365 21.15 25.05 -8.19
CA TYR A 365 19.98 25.93 -8.28
C TYR A 365 19.16 25.63 -9.55
N ASN A 366 19.80 25.48 -10.69
CA ASN A 366 19.13 25.12 -11.94
C ASN A 366 18.45 23.75 -11.83
N ALA A 367 19.07 22.77 -11.20
CA ALA A 367 18.47 21.46 -10.95
C ALA A 367 17.22 21.56 -10.04
N LEU A 368 17.31 22.31 -8.94
CA LEU A 368 16.18 22.56 -8.03
C LEU A 368 15.03 23.29 -8.73
N SER A 369 15.36 24.29 -9.56
CA SER A 369 14.36 25.13 -10.25
C SER A 369 13.69 24.38 -11.40
N SER A 370 14.38 23.44 -12.05
CA SER A 370 13.83 22.65 -13.15
C SER A 370 12.85 21.57 -12.71
N LYS A 371 12.76 21.28 -11.41
CA LYS A 371 11.86 20.27 -10.85
C LYS A 371 10.71 20.92 -10.11
N VAL A 372 9.51 20.87 -10.67
CA VAL A 372 8.27 21.38 -10.06
C VAL A 372 7.51 20.24 -9.42
N THR A 373 7.27 20.33 -8.12
CA THR A 373 6.51 19.33 -7.35
C THR A 373 5.31 20.02 -6.69
N ILE A 374 4.09 19.56 -7.01
CA ILE A 374 2.87 20.02 -6.35
C ILE A 374 2.56 19.12 -5.16
N THR A 375 2.24 19.72 -4.03
CA THR A 375 1.87 19.05 -2.79
C THR A 375 0.66 19.72 -2.15
N HIS A 376 0.13 19.11 -1.09
CA HIS A 376 -0.96 19.68 -0.30
C HIS A 376 -0.60 19.68 1.19
N ASP A 377 -1.18 20.63 1.90
CA ASP A 377 -1.11 20.75 3.35
C ASP A 377 -2.50 20.57 3.94
N SER A 378 -2.55 20.06 5.18
CA SER A 378 -3.78 20.01 6.00
C SER A 378 -4.95 19.29 5.30
N LEU A 379 -4.65 18.18 4.60
CA LEU A 379 -5.69 17.40 3.93
C LEU A 379 -6.68 16.86 4.97
N PRO A 380 -7.99 17.15 4.83
CA PRO A 380 -9.00 16.62 5.73
C PRO A 380 -9.08 15.09 5.69
N GLU A 381 -9.40 14.48 6.82
CA GLU A 381 -9.69 13.04 6.86
C GLU A 381 -10.79 12.68 5.85
N ASN A 382 -10.65 11.52 5.21
CA ASN A 382 -11.57 11.02 4.18
C ASN A 382 -11.62 11.86 2.89
N VAL A 383 -10.60 12.69 2.63
CA VAL A 383 -10.38 13.32 1.33
C VAL A 383 -9.17 12.67 0.67
N ARG A 384 -9.32 12.31 -0.60
CA ARG A 384 -8.23 11.78 -1.42
C ARG A 384 -7.94 12.75 -2.55
N VAL A 385 -6.65 13.00 -2.77
CA VAL A 385 -6.17 13.85 -3.85
C VAL A 385 -5.21 13.05 -4.73
N VAL A 386 -5.40 13.10 -6.03
CA VAL A 386 -4.53 12.46 -7.02
C VAL A 386 -4.03 13.55 -7.98
N TYR A 387 -2.74 13.54 -8.24
CA TYR A 387 -2.08 14.50 -9.13
C TYR A 387 -1.65 13.81 -10.42
N ARG A 388 -2.02 14.38 -11.55
CA ARG A 388 -1.58 13.94 -12.88
C ARG A 388 -0.84 15.08 -13.56
N PRO A 389 0.49 15.01 -13.65
CA PRO A 389 1.26 16.06 -14.29
C PRO A 389 1.10 16.01 -15.83
N ILE A 390 1.03 17.18 -16.46
CA ILE A 390 1.03 17.39 -17.90
C ILE A 390 2.23 18.29 -18.18
N CYS A 391 3.41 17.66 -18.32
CA CYS A 391 4.67 18.36 -18.47
C CYS A 391 4.97 18.68 -19.93
N SER A 392 5.62 19.81 -20.20
CA SER A 392 6.02 20.23 -21.57
C SER A 392 7.15 19.36 -22.12
N HIS A 393 8.04 18.92 -21.25
CA HIS A 393 9.19 18.06 -21.55
C HIS A 393 9.37 17.03 -20.43
N GLY A 394 9.87 15.81 -20.76
CA GLY A 394 10.18 14.77 -19.79
C GLY A 394 9.15 13.65 -19.65
N GLU A 395 9.54 12.55 -19.01
CA GLU A 395 8.70 11.37 -18.80
C GLU A 395 7.58 11.63 -17.78
N LYS A 396 6.40 11.11 -18.09
CA LYS A 396 5.22 11.16 -17.22
C LYS A 396 5.42 10.20 -16.05
N SER A 397 5.73 10.72 -14.89
CA SER A 397 5.58 9.95 -13.65
C SER A 397 4.09 9.93 -13.27
N GLU A 398 3.44 8.80 -13.42
CA GLU A 398 1.97 8.69 -13.41
C GLU A 398 1.28 9.03 -12.07
N ASN A 399 1.96 9.27 -10.96
CA ASN A 399 1.28 9.44 -9.66
C ASN A 399 1.96 10.38 -8.64
N GLN A 400 2.90 11.22 -9.01
CA GLN A 400 3.64 11.99 -8.00
C GLN A 400 3.49 13.53 -8.04
N GLY A 401 2.71 14.08 -8.95
CA GLY A 401 2.60 15.54 -9.07
C GLY A 401 3.92 16.26 -9.35
N VAL A 402 4.82 15.62 -10.09
CA VAL A 402 6.17 16.11 -10.38
C VAL A 402 6.35 16.32 -11.87
N CYS A 403 6.86 17.50 -12.26
CA CYS A 403 7.41 17.77 -13.58
C CYS A 403 8.89 18.05 -13.47
N ASP A 404 9.69 17.28 -14.18
CA ASP A 404 11.14 17.48 -14.32
C ASP A 404 11.47 18.26 -15.62
N GLN A 405 12.67 18.81 -15.70
CA GLN A 405 13.18 19.56 -16.86
C GLN A 405 12.33 20.79 -17.27
N VAL A 406 11.66 21.40 -16.30
CA VAL A 406 10.88 22.63 -16.51
C VAL A 406 11.85 23.80 -16.64
N ARG A 407 11.71 24.59 -17.71
CA ARG A 407 12.50 25.81 -17.90
C ARG A 407 11.80 27.00 -17.30
N VAL A 408 12.56 28.01 -16.94
CA VAL A 408 11.98 29.30 -16.51
C VAL A 408 11.14 29.86 -17.67
N GLY A 409 9.90 30.23 -17.36
CA GLY A 409 8.93 30.70 -18.34
C GLY A 409 8.05 29.61 -18.97
N ASP A 410 8.35 28.32 -18.77
CA ASP A 410 7.45 27.24 -19.19
C ASP A 410 6.21 27.19 -18.29
N GLU A 411 5.05 26.99 -18.90
CA GLU A 411 3.81 26.68 -18.18
C GLU A 411 3.64 25.16 -18.08
N VAL A 412 3.50 24.66 -16.86
CA VAL A 412 3.19 23.26 -16.58
C VAL A 412 1.79 23.15 -15.99
N ILE A 413 1.07 22.10 -16.36
CA ILE A 413 -0.30 21.87 -15.92
C ILE A 413 -0.37 20.60 -15.08
N PHE A 414 -1.09 20.65 -13.99
CA PHE A 414 -1.42 19.51 -13.15
C PHE A 414 -2.92 19.30 -13.14
N GLU A 415 -3.37 18.15 -13.63
CA GLU A 415 -4.74 17.70 -13.43
C GLU A 415 -4.86 17.12 -12.02
N ILE A 416 -5.71 17.75 -11.21
CA ILE A 416 -5.90 17.37 -9.81
C ILE A 416 -7.28 16.78 -9.65
N THR A 417 -7.34 15.54 -9.15
CA THR A 417 -8.59 14.84 -8.88
C THR A 417 -8.82 14.75 -7.38
N VAL A 418 -9.94 15.29 -6.92
CA VAL A 418 -10.35 15.30 -5.51
C VAL A 418 -11.57 14.42 -5.32
N THR A 419 -11.53 13.57 -4.30
CA THR A 419 -12.64 12.69 -3.90
C THR A 419 -12.85 12.79 -2.40
N ALA A 420 -14.09 13.07 -1.98
CA ALA A 420 -14.49 12.99 -0.58
C ALA A 420 -15.21 11.66 -0.35
N ASP A 421 -14.74 10.84 0.58
CA ASP A 421 -15.31 9.51 0.84
C ASP A 421 -16.52 9.57 1.79
N LEU A 422 -16.59 10.58 2.65
CA LEU A 422 -17.67 10.79 3.61
C LEU A 422 -18.25 12.21 3.53
N CYS A 423 -19.39 12.39 4.20
CA CYS A 423 -20.03 13.70 4.33
C CYS A 423 -19.20 14.63 5.21
N MET A 424 -18.95 15.83 4.73
CA MET A 424 -18.25 16.90 5.46
C MET A 424 -18.77 18.26 5.04
N GLU A 425 -18.61 19.24 5.92
CA GLU A 425 -19.01 20.63 5.67
C GLU A 425 -17.84 21.56 5.99
N ASN A 426 -17.66 22.59 5.16
CA ASN A 426 -16.70 23.70 5.37
C ASN A 426 -15.27 23.23 5.72
N LYS A 427 -14.78 22.21 5.04
CA LYS A 427 -13.38 21.80 5.12
C LYS A 427 -12.58 22.46 4.01
N PHE A 428 -11.33 22.74 4.29
CA PHE A 428 -10.41 23.25 3.27
C PHE A 428 -9.03 22.64 3.44
N PHE A 429 -8.28 22.66 2.37
CA PHE A 429 -6.86 22.35 2.33
C PHE A 429 -6.19 23.25 1.29
N THR A 430 -4.87 23.32 1.34
CA THR A 430 -4.10 24.11 0.40
C THR A 430 -3.26 23.22 -0.48
N ILE A 431 -3.09 23.62 -1.72
CA ILE A 431 -2.21 23.01 -2.71
C ILE A 431 -1.16 24.05 -3.08
N SER A 432 0.11 23.66 -3.10
CA SER A 432 1.21 24.56 -3.44
C SER A 432 2.36 23.84 -4.14
N PRO A 433 3.13 24.54 -4.98
CA PRO A 433 4.41 24.05 -5.43
C PRO A 433 5.42 24.08 -4.27
N ARG A 434 6.16 23.00 -4.04
CA ARG A 434 7.17 22.94 -2.97
C ARG A 434 8.21 24.05 -3.12
N GLY A 435 8.47 24.75 -2.02
CA GLY A 435 9.46 25.83 -1.97
C GLY A 435 8.99 27.15 -2.54
N ILE A 436 7.70 27.29 -2.89
CA ILE A 436 7.10 28.50 -3.46
C ILE A 436 5.89 28.93 -2.63
N LYS A 437 5.66 30.23 -2.53
CA LYS A 437 4.61 30.81 -1.67
C LYS A 437 3.21 30.66 -2.26
N ASP A 438 3.08 30.63 -3.57
CA ASP A 438 1.78 30.58 -4.24
C ASP A 438 0.98 29.37 -3.83
N THR A 439 -0.27 29.57 -3.46
CA THR A 439 -1.15 28.52 -2.96
C THR A 439 -2.52 28.55 -3.63
N LEU A 440 -3.08 27.39 -3.88
CA LEU A 440 -4.48 27.20 -4.20
C LEU A 440 -5.23 26.75 -2.97
N THR A 441 -6.20 27.51 -2.53
CA THR A 441 -7.14 27.10 -1.47
C THR A 441 -8.30 26.33 -2.09
N VAL A 442 -8.50 25.10 -1.64
CA VAL A 442 -9.62 24.24 -2.05
C VAL A 442 -10.58 24.09 -0.89
N THR A 443 -11.77 24.66 -1.02
CA THR A 443 -12.85 24.50 -0.04
C THR A 443 -13.74 23.32 -0.45
N ILE A 444 -14.09 22.45 0.47
CA ILE A 444 -14.90 21.26 0.23
C ILE A 444 -16.17 21.33 1.07
N ASN A 445 -17.29 21.22 0.39
CA ASN A 445 -18.58 20.86 0.95
C ASN A 445 -19.06 19.56 0.30
N THR A 446 -19.89 18.80 1.01
CA THR A 446 -20.46 17.60 0.43
C THR A 446 -21.97 17.64 0.42
N THR A 447 -22.53 17.24 -0.73
CA THR A 447 -23.97 17.11 -0.90
C THR A 447 -24.41 15.72 -0.44
N CYS A 448 -24.91 15.64 0.80
CA CYS A 448 -25.24 14.37 1.48
C CYS A 448 -26.74 14.13 1.65
N LYS A 449 -27.55 15.16 1.49
CA LYS A 449 -29.02 15.11 1.60
C LYS A 449 -29.64 15.49 0.26
N CYS A 450 -30.72 14.83 -0.09
CA CYS A 450 -31.58 15.23 -1.20
C CYS A 450 -32.52 16.34 -0.76
N GLN A 451 -33.02 17.13 -1.73
CA GLN A 451 -34.02 18.18 -1.43
C GLN A 451 -35.28 17.57 -0.79
N CYS A 452 -35.65 16.37 -1.19
CA CYS A 452 -36.76 15.64 -0.60
C CYS A 452 -36.55 15.27 0.87
N ASP A 453 -35.30 15.15 1.37
CA ASP A 453 -35.03 14.91 2.79
C ASP A 453 -35.34 16.15 3.66
N THR A 454 -35.38 17.33 3.07
CA THR A 454 -35.68 18.60 3.75
C THR A 454 -37.16 18.97 3.69
N ALA A 455 -37.89 18.40 2.73
CA ALA A 455 -39.33 18.70 2.52
C ALA A 455 -40.26 18.03 3.52
N GLY A 456 -39.75 17.13 4.37
CA GLY A 456 -40.55 16.34 5.28
C GLY A 456 -41.37 15.23 4.59
N PRO A 457 -41.95 14.32 5.36
CA PRO A 457 -42.78 13.24 4.83
C PRO A 457 -44.09 13.77 4.23
N ILE A 458 -44.51 13.20 3.10
CA ILE A 458 -45.77 13.55 2.42
C ILE A 458 -46.82 12.55 2.86
N GLY A 459 -47.92 13.05 3.46
CA GLY A 459 -49.06 12.25 3.88
C GLY A 459 -48.74 11.21 4.97
N ASP A 460 -49.44 11.24 6.05
CA ASP A 460 -49.35 10.21 7.08
C ASP A 460 -50.77 9.97 7.61
N PRO A 461 -51.44 8.87 7.27
CA PRO A 461 -51.01 7.76 6.38
C PRO A 461 -51.18 8.06 4.88
N HIS A 462 -50.33 7.47 4.01
CA HIS A 462 -50.36 7.63 2.56
C HIS A 462 -50.91 6.39 1.84
N PRO A 463 -51.81 6.52 0.84
CA PRO A 463 -52.40 5.39 0.10
C PRO A 463 -51.35 4.47 -0.55
N HIS A 464 -50.29 5.02 -1.16
CA HIS A 464 -49.20 4.25 -1.76
C HIS A 464 -48.42 3.38 -0.76
N CYS A 465 -48.48 3.72 0.52
CA CYS A 465 -47.91 2.96 1.61
C CYS A 465 -48.95 2.08 2.33
N ASN A 466 -49.99 1.65 1.60
CA ASN A 466 -51.10 0.87 2.14
C ASN A 466 -51.76 1.50 3.39
N MET A 467 -51.81 2.84 3.46
CA MET A 467 -52.29 3.55 4.64
C MET A 467 -51.59 3.21 5.95
N ARG A 468 -50.32 2.77 5.88
CA ARG A 468 -49.52 2.28 7.02
C ARG A 468 -48.12 2.91 7.08
N GLY A 469 -48.00 4.10 6.52
CA GLY A 469 -46.78 4.88 6.49
C GLY A 469 -46.90 6.13 5.67
N SER A 470 -45.89 6.93 5.67
CA SER A 470 -45.71 8.16 4.90
C SER A 470 -44.72 7.99 3.76
N ILE A 471 -44.78 8.85 2.75
CA ILE A 471 -43.74 8.88 1.70
C ILE A 471 -42.66 9.92 2.07
N SER A 472 -41.43 9.49 2.07
CA SER A 472 -40.24 10.36 2.18
C SER A 472 -39.27 10.02 1.07
N CYS A 473 -38.92 11.02 0.23
CA CYS A 473 -38.08 10.83 -0.95
C CYS A 473 -38.55 9.73 -1.90
N GLY A 474 -39.85 9.62 -2.12
CA GLY A 474 -40.47 8.59 -2.98
C GLY A 474 -40.52 7.18 -2.38
N ILE A 475 -40.14 7.02 -1.12
CA ILE A 475 -40.10 5.73 -0.43
C ILE A 475 -41.06 5.74 0.75
N CYS A 476 -41.81 4.63 0.94
CA CYS A 476 -42.62 4.46 2.11
C CYS A 476 -41.79 4.33 3.38
N ARG A 477 -42.06 5.20 4.35
CA ARG A 477 -41.61 5.06 5.74
C ARG A 477 -42.73 4.47 6.52
N CYS A 478 -42.61 3.21 6.86
CA CYS A 478 -43.70 2.45 7.51
C CYS A 478 -43.87 2.86 8.97
N ASN A 479 -45.14 2.91 9.41
CA ASN A 479 -45.49 3.07 10.80
C ASN A 479 -45.06 1.85 11.62
N LYS A 480 -44.86 2.06 12.92
CA LYS A 480 -44.43 0.99 13.84
C LYS A 480 -45.32 -0.26 13.69
N GLY A 481 -44.66 -1.40 13.54
CA GLY A 481 -45.33 -2.69 13.35
C GLY A 481 -45.57 -3.10 11.90
N HIS A 482 -45.11 -2.30 10.94
CA HIS A 482 -45.19 -2.62 9.51
C HIS A 482 -43.84 -2.48 8.84
N VAL A 483 -43.56 -3.32 7.83
CA VAL A 483 -42.36 -3.32 6.99
C VAL A 483 -42.71 -3.68 5.56
N GLY A 484 -41.70 -3.62 4.68
CA GLY A 484 -41.84 -3.87 3.26
C GLY A 484 -41.90 -2.58 2.44
N GLN A 485 -41.70 -2.71 1.14
CA GLN A 485 -41.59 -1.58 0.21
C GLN A 485 -42.81 -0.62 0.29
N PHE A 486 -44.00 -1.19 0.46
CA PHE A 486 -45.27 -0.47 0.55
C PHE A 486 -45.93 -0.62 1.94
N CYS A 487 -45.15 -0.93 2.96
CA CYS A 487 -45.65 -1.17 4.31
C CYS A 487 -46.74 -2.27 4.38
N SER A 488 -46.67 -3.24 3.49
CA SER A 488 -47.65 -4.30 3.33
C SER A 488 -47.57 -5.39 4.40
N CYS A 489 -46.39 -5.57 4.99
CA CYS A 489 -46.14 -6.64 5.96
C CYS A 489 -46.34 -6.17 7.39
N LYS A 490 -47.11 -6.92 8.16
CA LYS A 490 -47.30 -6.73 9.61
C LYS A 490 -46.27 -7.55 10.37
N ILE A 491 -45.48 -6.94 11.24
CA ILE A 491 -44.34 -7.58 11.95
C ILE A 491 -44.88 -8.30 13.18
N GLY A 492 -45.95 -8.51 13.66
CA GLY A 492 -46.28 -9.20 14.91
C GLY A 492 -45.20 -8.96 16.00
N ASP A 493 -44.83 -10.02 16.70
CA ASP A 493 -43.76 -10.00 17.72
C ASP A 493 -42.33 -10.25 17.14
N LYS A 494 -42.15 -10.33 15.82
CA LYS A 494 -40.87 -10.57 15.15
C LYS A 494 -40.29 -9.26 14.63
N ASP A 495 -39.01 -9.10 14.76
CA ASP A 495 -38.32 -7.96 14.14
C ASP A 495 -38.12 -8.16 12.62
N GLU A 496 -37.80 -7.09 11.91
CA GLU A 496 -37.55 -7.10 10.46
C GLU A 496 -36.41 -8.05 10.09
N HIS A 497 -35.36 -8.12 10.92
CA HIS A 497 -34.22 -9.00 10.69
C HIS A 497 -34.62 -10.47 10.75
N THR A 498 -35.43 -10.85 11.69
CA THR A 498 -36.00 -12.22 11.84
C THR A 498 -36.91 -12.60 10.66
N LEU A 499 -37.69 -11.65 10.15
CA LEU A 499 -38.50 -11.89 8.94
C LEU A 499 -37.63 -12.07 7.69
N ARG A 500 -36.55 -11.32 7.56
CA ARG A 500 -35.59 -11.47 6.44
C ARG A 500 -34.79 -12.76 6.55
N ALA A 501 -34.38 -13.14 7.75
CA ALA A 501 -33.67 -14.39 7.99
C ALA A 501 -34.53 -15.62 7.68
N SER A 502 -35.86 -15.55 7.81
CA SER A 502 -36.74 -16.65 7.47
C SER A 502 -36.85 -16.98 5.98
N CYS A 503 -36.33 -16.11 5.11
CA CYS A 503 -36.17 -16.35 3.66
C CYS A 503 -34.82 -16.91 3.28
N GLN A 504 -33.93 -17.25 4.22
CA GLN A 504 -32.61 -17.80 3.96
C GLN A 504 -32.49 -19.21 4.53
N LYS A 505 -31.99 -20.12 3.74
CA LYS A 505 -31.63 -21.45 4.17
C LYS A 505 -30.15 -21.45 4.58
N ASP A 506 -29.86 -21.89 5.80
CA ASP A 506 -28.48 -22.10 6.29
C ASP A 506 -27.52 -20.93 6.06
N ASN A 507 -27.94 -19.66 6.23
CA ASN A 507 -27.21 -18.45 5.90
C ASN A 507 -26.81 -18.29 4.41
N GLY A 508 -27.51 -18.98 3.52
CA GLY A 508 -27.39 -18.87 2.08
C GLY A 508 -27.96 -17.58 1.49
N THR A 509 -28.09 -17.54 0.18
CA THR A 509 -28.72 -16.43 -0.53
C THR A 509 -30.24 -16.39 -0.22
N LYS A 510 -30.81 -15.19 -0.09
CA LYS A 510 -32.27 -15.04 0.10
C LYS A 510 -33.03 -15.67 -1.04
N CYS A 511 -33.99 -16.53 -0.72
CA CYS A 511 -34.81 -17.27 -1.68
C CYS A 511 -33.95 -17.94 -2.77
N GLU A 512 -32.74 -18.41 -2.42
CA GLU A 512 -31.72 -18.96 -3.32
C GLU A 512 -31.41 -18.07 -4.57
N GLY A 513 -31.71 -16.76 -4.50
CA GLY A 513 -31.61 -15.84 -5.61
C GLY A 513 -32.67 -16.01 -6.71
N ARG A 514 -33.68 -16.84 -6.49
CA ARG A 514 -34.73 -17.24 -7.43
C ARG A 514 -36.12 -16.77 -7.05
N GLY A 515 -36.20 -15.77 -6.14
CA GLY A 515 -37.47 -15.21 -5.65
C GLY A 515 -37.22 -14.00 -4.76
N ASP A 516 -38.31 -13.30 -4.43
CA ASP A 516 -38.33 -12.16 -3.55
C ASP A 516 -38.82 -12.54 -2.15
N CYS A 517 -38.11 -12.04 -1.14
CA CYS A 517 -38.55 -12.27 0.23
C CYS A 517 -39.66 -11.27 0.62
N VAL A 518 -40.88 -11.69 0.61
CA VAL A 518 -42.06 -10.89 0.94
C VAL A 518 -42.63 -11.33 2.29
N CYS A 519 -42.61 -10.43 3.28
CA CYS A 519 -43.14 -10.70 4.63
C CYS A 519 -42.56 -11.97 5.29
N GLY A 520 -41.32 -12.32 5.02
CA GLY A 520 -40.66 -13.50 5.58
C GLY A 520 -41.01 -14.82 4.88
N ARG A 521 -41.57 -14.75 3.70
CA ARG A 521 -41.78 -15.89 2.78
C ARG A 521 -41.19 -15.56 1.43
N CYS A 522 -40.66 -16.58 0.75
CA CYS A 522 -40.21 -16.42 -0.61
C CYS A 522 -41.36 -16.49 -1.60
N GLU A 523 -41.49 -15.48 -2.43
CA GLU A 523 -42.30 -15.47 -3.65
C GLU A 523 -41.37 -15.77 -4.82
N CYS A 524 -41.52 -16.96 -5.41
CA CYS A 524 -40.59 -17.48 -6.39
C CYS A 524 -40.85 -16.92 -7.78
N HIS A 525 -39.77 -16.61 -8.50
CA HIS A 525 -39.82 -16.15 -9.87
C HIS A 525 -40.12 -17.31 -10.84
N ASN A 526 -40.40 -16.99 -12.09
CA ASN A 526 -40.50 -17.96 -13.15
C ASN A 526 -39.10 -18.31 -13.69
N THR A 527 -38.94 -19.55 -14.13
CA THR A 527 -37.73 -20.00 -14.85
C THR A 527 -37.70 -19.42 -16.28
N ASP A 528 -36.56 -19.52 -16.96
CA ASP A 528 -36.43 -19.09 -18.37
C ASP A 528 -37.36 -19.84 -19.33
N SER A 529 -37.85 -21.05 -18.97
CA SER A 529 -38.80 -21.85 -19.72
C SER A 529 -40.26 -21.45 -19.44
N GLY A 530 -40.53 -20.57 -18.47
CA GLY A 530 -41.87 -20.11 -18.07
C GLY A 530 -42.47 -20.92 -16.96
N SER A 531 -41.83 -21.98 -16.44
CA SER A 531 -42.23 -22.67 -15.20
C SER A 531 -41.91 -21.80 -14.01
N GLN A 532 -42.44 -22.10 -12.84
CA GLN A 532 -42.17 -21.35 -11.62
C GLN A 532 -41.22 -22.13 -10.69
N TYR A 533 -40.18 -21.44 -10.16
CA TYR A 533 -39.45 -21.98 -9.03
C TYR A 533 -40.37 -22.24 -7.85
N TYR A 534 -40.10 -23.24 -7.04
CA TYR A 534 -40.95 -23.58 -5.87
C TYR A 534 -40.13 -24.04 -4.66
N GLY A 535 -40.77 -24.33 -3.58
CA GLY A 535 -40.13 -24.64 -2.30
C GLY A 535 -40.11 -23.43 -1.35
N PRO A 536 -39.90 -23.65 -0.05
CA PRO A 536 -39.91 -22.60 0.97
C PRO A 536 -38.87 -21.49 0.70
N TYR A 537 -37.81 -21.80 -0.02
CA TYR A 537 -36.73 -20.90 -0.36
C TYR A 537 -36.51 -20.74 -1.88
N CYS A 538 -37.47 -21.18 -2.71
CA CYS A 538 -37.38 -21.21 -4.16
C CYS A 538 -36.22 -22.09 -4.68
N GLU A 539 -35.88 -23.11 -3.92
CA GLU A 539 -34.74 -23.99 -4.19
C GLU A 539 -35.03 -25.02 -5.28
N CYS A 540 -36.28 -25.25 -5.63
CA CYS A 540 -36.71 -26.27 -6.59
C CYS A 540 -37.10 -25.68 -7.94
N ASP A 541 -36.71 -26.37 -9.00
CA ASP A 541 -37.27 -26.23 -10.35
C ASP A 541 -37.31 -27.60 -11.03
N ASP A 542 -38.20 -27.74 -12.03
CA ASP A 542 -38.39 -28.97 -12.80
C ASP A 542 -37.76 -28.90 -14.22
N ASP A 543 -37.01 -27.83 -14.50
CA ASP A 543 -36.41 -27.57 -15.79
C ASP A 543 -34.92 -27.93 -15.89
N HIS A 544 -34.21 -27.94 -14.76
CA HIS A 544 -32.76 -28.04 -14.70
C HIS A 544 -32.25 -29.36 -14.08
N CYS A 545 -32.83 -30.49 -14.48
CA CYS A 545 -32.25 -31.79 -14.17
C CYS A 545 -31.11 -32.17 -15.12
N GLU A 546 -30.24 -33.05 -14.64
CA GLU A 546 -29.13 -33.59 -15.45
C GLU A 546 -29.67 -34.26 -16.73
N LYS A 547 -28.94 -34.08 -17.84
CA LYS A 547 -29.27 -34.64 -19.14
C LYS A 547 -28.34 -35.79 -19.48
N TYR A 548 -28.90 -36.85 -20.05
CA TYR A 548 -28.15 -37.93 -20.69
C TYR A 548 -28.48 -37.97 -22.19
N GLN A 549 -27.49 -37.96 -23.04
CA GLN A 549 -27.64 -37.89 -24.50
C GLN A 549 -28.56 -36.75 -24.96
N ASN A 550 -28.41 -35.55 -24.36
CA ASN A 550 -29.22 -34.35 -24.60
C ASN A 550 -30.71 -34.47 -24.23
N GLN A 551 -31.13 -35.52 -23.59
CA GLN A 551 -32.50 -35.69 -23.07
C GLN A 551 -32.49 -35.53 -21.56
N GLN A 552 -33.41 -34.71 -21.04
CA GLN A 552 -33.59 -34.52 -19.61
C GLN A 552 -34.02 -35.84 -18.96
N CYS A 553 -33.35 -36.21 -17.88
CA CYS A 553 -33.52 -37.50 -17.21
C CYS A 553 -33.39 -38.70 -18.17
N GLY A 554 -32.59 -38.55 -19.24
CA GLY A 554 -32.37 -39.60 -20.24
C GLY A 554 -33.60 -40.02 -21.00
N GLY A 555 -34.71 -39.23 -20.90
CA GLY A 555 -36.03 -39.59 -21.48
C GLY A 555 -36.75 -40.72 -20.75
N ASN A 556 -36.23 -41.19 -19.60
CA ASN A 556 -36.75 -42.31 -18.82
C ASN A 556 -37.10 -41.93 -17.38
N GLY A 557 -37.43 -40.68 -17.14
CA GLY A 557 -37.83 -40.17 -15.84
C GLY A 557 -38.36 -38.75 -15.94
N GLU A 558 -38.92 -38.25 -14.85
CA GLU A 558 -39.42 -36.90 -14.69
C GLU A 558 -38.42 -36.09 -13.85
N CYS A 559 -38.26 -34.83 -14.23
CA CYS A 559 -37.45 -33.90 -13.44
C CYS A 559 -38.31 -33.36 -12.29
N ARG A 560 -37.82 -33.47 -11.04
CA ARG A 560 -38.47 -32.89 -9.87
C ARG A 560 -37.41 -32.28 -8.93
N CYS A 561 -37.51 -31.01 -8.71
CA CYS A 561 -36.62 -30.26 -7.83
C CYS A 561 -35.15 -30.51 -8.13
N GLY A 562 -34.75 -30.41 -9.43
CA GLY A 562 -33.37 -30.61 -9.90
C GLY A 562 -32.88 -32.07 -9.82
N LYS A 563 -33.73 -33.04 -9.54
CA LYS A 563 -33.41 -34.47 -9.49
C LYS A 563 -34.31 -35.26 -10.43
N CYS A 564 -33.74 -36.25 -11.08
CA CYS A 564 -34.50 -37.14 -11.92
C CYS A 564 -35.19 -38.22 -11.07
N GLU A 565 -36.56 -38.31 -11.12
CA GLU A 565 -37.34 -39.43 -10.64
C GLU A 565 -37.49 -40.41 -11.81
N CYS A 566 -36.87 -41.57 -11.71
CA CYS A 566 -36.81 -42.52 -12.79
C CYS A 566 -38.09 -43.34 -12.93
N ASN A 567 -38.54 -43.57 -14.17
CA ASN A 567 -39.61 -44.48 -14.44
C ASN A 567 -39.30 -45.91 -13.96
N PRO A 568 -40.31 -46.75 -13.64
CA PRO A 568 -40.07 -48.13 -13.25
C PRO A 568 -39.23 -48.87 -14.27
N GLY A 569 -38.16 -49.52 -13.81
CA GLY A 569 -37.22 -50.23 -14.65
C GLY A 569 -35.97 -49.43 -15.08
N PHE A 570 -35.81 -48.20 -14.55
CA PHE A 570 -34.61 -47.34 -14.76
C PHE A 570 -34.06 -46.86 -13.44
N GLU A 571 -32.75 -46.60 -13.40
CA GLU A 571 -32.04 -46.08 -12.26
C GLU A 571 -30.85 -45.20 -12.71
N GLY A 572 -30.20 -44.52 -11.76
CA GLY A 572 -29.07 -43.61 -12.02
C GLY A 572 -29.49 -42.15 -11.92
N SER A 573 -28.50 -41.24 -11.80
CA SER A 573 -28.75 -39.79 -11.58
C SER A 573 -29.54 -39.16 -12.76
N THR A 574 -29.42 -39.74 -13.95
CA THR A 574 -30.06 -39.28 -15.16
C THR A 574 -30.98 -40.36 -15.76
N CYS A 575 -31.40 -41.35 -14.97
CA CYS A 575 -32.24 -42.45 -15.39
C CYS A 575 -31.70 -43.21 -16.62
N GLN A 576 -30.41 -43.21 -16.79
CA GLN A 576 -29.71 -43.78 -17.91
C GLN A 576 -29.50 -45.31 -17.81
N CYS A 577 -29.72 -45.87 -16.62
CA CYS A 577 -29.46 -47.25 -16.32
C CYS A 577 -30.74 -48.07 -16.34
N LYS A 578 -30.82 -49.12 -17.15
CA LYS A 578 -31.87 -50.11 -17.12
C LYS A 578 -31.64 -51.10 -15.99
N THR A 579 -32.60 -51.33 -15.10
CA THR A 579 -32.50 -52.25 -13.95
C THR A 579 -32.59 -53.71 -14.32
N SER A 580 -32.97 -54.05 -15.58
CA SER A 580 -32.96 -55.41 -16.12
C SER A 580 -31.53 -55.97 -16.13
N ASP A 581 -31.38 -57.24 -15.84
CA ASP A 581 -30.11 -57.97 -15.93
C ASP A 581 -30.07 -58.93 -17.13
N GLU A 582 -31.06 -58.88 -18.01
CA GLU A 582 -31.22 -59.81 -19.17
C GLU A 582 -29.97 -59.77 -20.07
N ALA A 583 -29.48 -58.60 -20.41
CA ALA A 583 -28.28 -58.48 -21.28
C ALA A 583 -26.98 -58.84 -20.52
N CYS A 584 -27.01 -59.09 -19.24
CA CYS A 584 -25.91 -59.57 -18.43
C CYS A 584 -25.88 -61.07 -18.21
N ARG A 585 -26.96 -61.79 -18.61
CA ARG A 585 -27.07 -63.21 -18.43
C ARG A 585 -26.39 -63.97 -19.60
N THR A 586 -25.60 -64.93 -19.24
CA THR A 586 -24.98 -65.88 -20.20
C THR A 586 -25.95 -67.00 -20.56
N VAL A 587 -25.60 -67.81 -21.60
CA VAL A 587 -26.36 -68.96 -22.04
C VAL A 587 -26.66 -69.96 -20.92
N ASN A 588 -25.78 -70.00 -19.87
CA ASN A 588 -25.95 -70.83 -18.69
C ASN A 588 -26.71 -70.08 -17.54
N ASN A 589 -27.42 -69.01 -17.82
CA ASN A 589 -28.18 -68.19 -16.91
C ASN A 589 -27.42 -67.55 -15.74
N SER A 590 -26.07 -67.53 -15.84
CA SER A 590 -25.26 -66.89 -14.80
C SER A 590 -25.00 -65.41 -15.19
N VAL A 591 -25.17 -64.47 -14.21
CA VAL A 591 -24.97 -63.05 -14.41
C VAL A 591 -23.47 -62.77 -14.57
N CYS A 592 -23.07 -62.14 -15.71
CA CYS A 592 -21.68 -61.78 -16.00
C CYS A 592 -20.70 -62.94 -15.84
N ASN A 593 -21.19 -64.18 -16.09
CA ASN A 593 -20.40 -65.38 -15.93
C ASN A 593 -19.74 -65.54 -14.51
N GLY A 594 -20.34 -64.96 -13.50
CA GLY A 594 -19.81 -64.93 -12.13
C GLY A 594 -18.54 -64.11 -11.94
N ARG A 595 -18.07 -63.39 -12.94
CA ARG A 595 -16.80 -62.64 -13.00
C ARG A 595 -16.97 -61.13 -13.14
N GLY A 596 -18.15 -60.62 -12.81
CA GLY A 596 -18.50 -59.23 -12.84
C GLY A 596 -19.81 -58.94 -12.12
N SER A 597 -20.23 -57.71 -12.11
CA SER A 597 -21.56 -57.29 -11.65
C SER A 597 -22.32 -56.69 -12.81
N CYS A 598 -23.60 -56.95 -12.89
CA CYS A 598 -24.46 -56.31 -13.86
C CYS A 598 -24.80 -54.89 -13.38
N LYS A 599 -24.53 -53.87 -14.18
CA LYS A 599 -24.83 -52.50 -13.87
C LYS A 599 -25.35 -51.84 -15.16
N CYS A 600 -26.50 -51.18 -15.06
CA CYS A 600 -27.16 -50.62 -16.22
C CYS A 600 -27.34 -51.61 -17.37
N ASN A 601 -27.74 -52.82 -17.06
CA ASN A 601 -27.90 -53.94 -18.03
C ASN A 601 -26.65 -54.26 -18.87
N GLN A 602 -25.48 -53.98 -18.31
CA GLN A 602 -24.16 -54.27 -18.87
C GLN A 602 -23.23 -54.85 -17.81
N CYS A 603 -22.42 -55.86 -18.19
CA CYS A 603 -21.48 -56.42 -17.25
C CYS A 603 -20.29 -55.51 -17.01
N GLU A 604 -20.06 -55.10 -15.75
CA GLU A 604 -18.79 -54.58 -15.25
C GLU A 604 -17.93 -55.72 -14.80
N CYS A 605 -17.01 -56.15 -15.66
CA CYS A 605 -16.20 -57.32 -15.45
C CYS A 605 -15.06 -57.05 -14.47
N ARG A 606 -14.73 -58.01 -13.57
CA ARG A 606 -13.63 -57.96 -12.64
C ARG A 606 -12.41 -58.71 -13.16
N GLY A 607 -11.24 -58.37 -12.69
CA GLY A 607 -9.99 -59.13 -12.91
C GLY A 607 -9.50 -59.12 -14.36
N GLY A 608 -9.87 -58.10 -15.17
CA GLY A 608 -9.42 -57.94 -16.55
C GLY A 608 -10.24 -58.68 -17.61
N TYR A 609 -11.37 -59.26 -17.17
CA TYR A 609 -12.33 -59.85 -18.12
C TYR A 609 -13.03 -58.80 -18.93
N GLN A 610 -13.43 -59.11 -20.16
CA GLN A 610 -14.02 -58.15 -21.10
C GLN A 610 -15.53 -58.36 -21.27
N ARG A 611 -16.22 -57.22 -21.61
CA ARG A 611 -17.62 -57.23 -22.04
C ARG A 611 -17.78 -58.02 -23.35
N PRO A 612 -18.99 -58.54 -23.67
CA PRO A 612 -20.25 -58.21 -23.00
C PRO A 612 -20.53 -59.07 -21.73
N HIS A 613 -20.04 -60.28 -21.60
CA HIS A 613 -20.46 -61.21 -20.54
C HIS A 613 -19.33 -61.67 -19.61
N CYS A 614 -18.19 -61.00 -19.63
CA CYS A 614 -17.01 -61.36 -18.87
C CYS A 614 -16.50 -62.78 -19.13
N LEU A 615 -16.58 -63.23 -20.38
CA LEU A 615 -16.15 -64.55 -20.83
C LEU A 615 -14.64 -64.55 -21.14
N GLU A 616 -14.17 -63.52 -21.81
CA GLU A 616 -12.80 -63.41 -22.29
C GLU A 616 -11.99 -62.46 -21.45
N CYS A 617 -10.76 -62.80 -21.18
CA CYS A 617 -9.83 -61.97 -20.48
C CYS A 617 -8.45 -61.95 -21.17
N PRO A 618 -8.31 -61.14 -22.22
CA PRO A 618 -7.06 -61.06 -22.99
C PRO A 618 -5.87 -60.54 -22.17
N GLY A 619 -6.12 -59.94 -21.03
CA GLY A 619 -5.12 -59.39 -20.14
C GLY A 619 -5.06 -60.02 -18.74
N CYS A 620 -5.76 -61.17 -18.49
CA CYS A 620 -5.77 -61.83 -17.19
C CYS A 620 -4.50 -62.59 -16.87
N THR A 621 -3.67 -62.77 -17.85
CA THR A 621 -2.33 -63.32 -17.63
C THR A 621 -1.32 -62.30 -18.12
N ASP A 622 -0.66 -61.61 -17.16
CA ASP A 622 0.64 -61.07 -17.45
C ASP A 622 1.56 -62.25 -17.75
N PRO A 623 2.01 -62.46 -18.98
CA PRO A 623 2.79 -63.64 -19.31
C PRO A 623 4.08 -63.71 -18.52
N CYS A 624 4.54 -62.61 -17.98
CA CYS A 624 5.76 -62.53 -17.17
C CYS A 624 5.54 -62.71 -15.66
N GLN A 625 4.38 -62.32 -15.12
CA GLN A 625 4.10 -62.45 -13.69
C GLN A 625 3.51 -63.81 -13.28
N THR A 626 2.70 -64.40 -14.15
CA THR A 626 1.99 -65.65 -13.77
C THR A 626 2.68 -66.93 -14.24
N LYS A 627 3.84 -66.84 -14.96
CA LYS A 627 4.55 -67.99 -15.56
C LYS A 627 3.64 -68.90 -16.36
N SER A 628 2.56 -68.36 -16.95
CA SER A 628 1.60 -69.09 -17.77
C SER A 628 1.55 -68.45 -19.17
N GLY A 629 1.25 -69.27 -20.20
CA GLY A 629 1.23 -68.83 -21.58
C GLY A 629 2.58 -69.07 -22.30
N PRO A 630 2.79 -68.55 -23.53
CA PRO A 630 3.96 -68.79 -24.34
C PRO A 630 5.29 -68.33 -23.72
N PHE A 631 5.23 -67.42 -22.75
CA PHE A 631 6.40 -66.85 -22.07
C PHE A 631 6.71 -67.50 -20.72
N LYS A 632 6.18 -68.67 -20.47
CA LYS A 632 6.21 -69.41 -19.17
C LYS A 632 7.59 -69.67 -18.62
N LYS A 633 8.64 -69.70 -19.42
CA LYS A 633 9.99 -70.12 -19.02
C LYS A 633 11.05 -69.01 -19.08
N ASN A 634 10.90 -67.94 -19.82
CA ASN A 634 11.98 -66.97 -19.96
C ASN A 634 11.50 -65.58 -20.43
N CYS A 635 11.18 -64.66 -19.51
CA CYS A 635 10.69 -63.32 -19.84
C CYS A 635 11.71 -62.47 -20.63
N SER A 636 13.02 -62.73 -20.50
CA SER A 636 14.05 -62.01 -21.26
C SER A 636 14.17 -62.42 -22.73
N GLU A 637 13.84 -63.66 -23.06
CA GLU A 637 13.76 -64.15 -24.46
C GLU A 637 12.47 -63.67 -25.14
N ALA A 638 11.37 -63.62 -24.42
CA ALA A 638 10.08 -63.17 -24.97
C ALA A 638 10.14 -61.69 -25.42
N CYS A 639 10.90 -60.83 -24.71
CA CYS A 639 11.04 -59.41 -25.13
C CYS A 639 11.88 -59.22 -26.41
N LYS A 640 12.67 -60.22 -26.85
CA LYS A 640 13.46 -60.14 -28.10
C LYS A 640 12.65 -60.44 -29.37
N THR A 641 11.48 -61.03 -29.22
CA THR A 641 10.59 -61.44 -30.34
C THR A 641 9.40 -60.51 -30.53
N ILE A 642 9.33 -59.36 -29.85
CA ILE A 642 8.25 -58.38 -29.97
C ILE A 642 8.67 -57.30 -30.93
N SER A 643 7.96 -57.13 -32.03
CA SER A 643 8.10 -55.96 -32.89
C SER A 643 7.42 -54.74 -32.24
N SER A 644 8.14 -53.61 -32.13
CA SER A 644 7.61 -52.39 -31.48
C SER A 644 7.43 -51.25 -32.48
N LYS A 645 6.28 -50.57 -32.43
CA LYS A 645 5.95 -49.39 -33.23
C LYS A 645 5.61 -48.23 -32.32
N ILE A 646 6.22 -47.06 -32.56
CA ILE A 646 5.91 -45.83 -31.83
C ILE A 646 4.72 -45.15 -32.50
N VAL A 647 3.65 -44.87 -31.74
CA VAL A 647 2.40 -44.28 -32.22
C VAL A 647 2.03 -43.04 -31.40
N GLU A 648 1.32 -42.09 -32.03
CA GLU A 648 0.77 -40.93 -31.34
C GLU A 648 -0.54 -41.30 -30.62
N LYS A 649 -1.37 -42.12 -31.24
CA LYS A 649 -2.60 -42.69 -30.67
C LYS A 649 -2.62 -44.18 -30.92
N PHE A 650 -3.06 -44.95 -29.93
CA PHE A 650 -3.20 -46.40 -30.08
C PHE A 650 -4.27 -46.76 -31.10
N THR A 651 -3.95 -47.68 -31.98
CA THR A 651 -4.90 -48.27 -32.93
C THR A 651 -5.53 -49.53 -32.34
N PHE A 652 -4.86 -50.17 -31.39
CA PHE A 652 -5.34 -51.43 -30.80
C PHE A 652 -6.29 -51.18 -29.60
N THR A 653 -7.33 -52.00 -29.50
CA THR A 653 -8.31 -51.97 -28.42
C THR A 653 -7.89 -52.76 -27.17
N SER A 654 -6.66 -53.32 -27.14
CA SER A 654 -6.12 -54.07 -26.01
C SER A 654 -5.82 -53.20 -24.78
N LYS A 655 -5.60 -53.83 -23.64
CA LYS A 655 -5.28 -53.20 -22.34
C LYS A 655 -3.99 -52.37 -22.42
N GLU A 656 -4.04 -51.18 -21.84
CA GLU A 656 -2.85 -50.34 -21.70
C GLU A 656 -1.95 -50.85 -20.57
N CYS A 657 -0.65 -51.00 -20.88
CA CYS A 657 0.38 -51.34 -19.94
C CYS A 657 1.32 -50.14 -19.72
N LYS A 658 1.82 -49.96 -18.51
CA LYS A 658 2.79 -48.91 -18.17
C LYS A 658 4.06 -49.51 -17.61
N GLN A 659 5.22 -49.05 -18.09
CA GLN A 659 6.53 -49.44 -17.59
C GLN A 659 7.44 -48.23 -17.48
N LYS A 660 8.30 -48.20 -16.47
CA LYS A 660 9.32 -47.18 -16.32
C LYS A 660 10.49 -47.44 -17.23
N ASP A 661 10.95 -46.38 -17.92
CA ASP A 661 12.19 -46.43 -18.69
C ASP A 661 13.43 -46.19 -17.80
N SER A 662 14.60 -46.17 -18.39
CA SER A 662 15.88 -45.95 -17.72
C SER A 662 16.01 -44.54 -17.10
N GLU A 663 15.18 -43.57 -17.54
CA GLU A 663 15.12 -42.19 -17.04
C GLU A 663 14.06 -42.03 -15.94
N GLY A 664 13.35 -43.12 -15.58
CA GLY A 664 12.31 -43.12 -14.54
C GLY A 664 10.95 -42.59 -15.02
N CYS A 665 10.78 -42.33 -16.31
CA CYS A 665 9.51 -41.90 -16.93
C CYS A 665 8.61 -43.13 -17.19
N TRP A 666 7.30 -42.92 -17.06
CA TRP A 666 6.34 -43.95 -17.42
C TRP A 666 6.08 -43.96 -18.95
N MET A 667 6.37 -45.10 -19.58
CA MET A 667 5.96 -45.36 -20.95
C MET A 667 4.69 -46.18 -20.94
N THR A 668 3.72 -45.76 -21.78
CA THR A 668 2.45 -46.48 -21.97
C THR A 668 2.48 -47.22 -23.29
N PHE A 669 2.12 -48.51 -23.29
CA PHE A 669 2.12 -49.36 -24.46
C PHE A 669 0.94 -50.33 -24.45
N LYS A 670 0.58 -50.82 -25.63
CA LYS A 670 -0.42 -51.86 -25.85
C LYS A 670 0.20 -53.03 -26.63
N LEU A 671 -0.14 -54.24 -26.23
CA LEU A 671 0.34 -55.48 -26.86
C LEU A 671 -0.83 -56.16 -27.58
N VAL A 672 -0.58 -56.62 -28.80
CA VAL A 672 -1.53 -57.43 -29.58
C VAL A 672 -0.81 -58.63 -30.12
N GLN A 673 -1.46 -59.79 -30.02
CA GLN A 673 -1.01 -61.01 -30.70
C GLN A 673 -1.47 -61.00 -32.15
N LEU A 674 -0.52 -61.19 -33.08
CA LEU A 674 -0.84 -61.30 -34.50
C LEU A 674 -1.54 -62.65 -34.77
N VAL A 675 -2.66 -62.58 -35.51
CA VAL A 675 -3.50 -63.75 -35.73
C VAL A 675 -2.73 -64.79 -36.57
N GLY A 676 -2.48 -65.98 -36.00
CA GLY A 676 -1.86 -67.09 -36.67
C GLY A 676 -0.37 -67.32 -36.38
N GLU A 677 0.27 -66.53 -35.58
CA GLU A 677 1.68 -66.62 -35.19
C GLU A 677 1.88 -66.38 -33.68
N ASP A 678 2.89 -66.98 -33.07
CA ASP A 678 3.31 -66.72 -31.66
C ASP A 678 4.05 -65.38 -31.52
N ASN A 679 3.80 -64.41 -32.43
CA ASN A 679 4.45 -63.12 -32.46
C ASN A 679 3.52 -62.05 -31.90
N TYR A 680 4.10 -61.12 -31.12
CA TYR A 680 3.37 -59.99 -30.54
C TYR A 680 3.87 -58.65 -31.15
N GLU A 681 2.96 -57.72 -31.38
CA GLU A 681 3.29 -56.36 -31.76
C GLU A 681 2.93 -55.39 -30.60
N ALA A 682 3.89 -54.50 -30.30
CA ALA A 682 3.72 -53.49 -29.25
C ALA A 682 3.55 -52.10 -29.89
N GLU A 683 2.43 -51.46 -29.62
CA GLU A 683 2.27 -50.02 -29.88
C GLU A 683 2.69 -49.22 -28.64
N ILE A 684 3.73 -48.41 -28.78
CA ILE A 684 4.27 -47.59 -27.70
C ILE A 684 3.88 -46.13 -27.93
N ARG A 685 3.26 -45.49 -26.94
CA ARG A 685 2.87 -44.08 -27.08
C ARG A 685 4.12 -43.19 -27.06
N LYS A 686 4.21 -42.28 -28.05
CA LYS A 686 5.33 -41.33 -28.18
C LYS A 686 5.49 -40.42 -26.93
N GLN A 687 4.37 -40.07 -26.27
CA GLN A 687 4.34 -39.18 -25.12
C GLN A 687 4.60 -39.98 -23.84
N ARG A 688 5.71 -39.66 -23.15
CA ARG A 688 6.10 -40.27 -21.88
C ARG A 688 5.61 -39.40 -20.69
N GLU A 689 5.19 -40.03 -19.60
CA GLU A 689 4.80 -39.35 -18.36
C GLU A 689 6.02 -39.36 -17.40
N CYS A 690 6.80 -38.27 -17.39
CA CYS A 690 7.95 -38.15 -16.51
C CYS A 690 7.53 -37.52 -15.18
N PRO A 691 8.19 -37.87 -14.04
CA PRO A 691 7.98 -37.19 -12.78
C PRO A 691 8.31 -35.70 -12.97
N PRO A 692 7.51 -34.77 -12.40
CA PRO A 692 7.79 -33.36 -12.52
C PRO A 692 9.19 -33.06 -11.98
N PRO A 693 9.97 -32.20 -12.63
CA PRO A 693 11.29 -31.81 -12.13
C PRO A 693 11.15 -31.26 -10.72
N PRO A 694 12.15 -31.48 -9.85
CA PRO A 694 12.11 -31.00 -8.49
C PRO A 694 11.84 -29.49 -8.49
N ASN A 695 10.87 -29.07 -7.70
CA ASN A 695 10.43 -27.69 -7.66
C ASN A 695 11.53 -26.83 -7.04
N PHE A 696 12.51 -26.38 -7.85
CA PHE A 696 13.62 -25.53 -7.43
C PHE A 696 13.18 -24.29 -6.68
N ILE A 697 11.98 -23.76 -7.00
CA ILE A 697 11.39 -22.62 -6.31
C ILE A 697 11.04 -22.99 -4.85
N ALA A 698 10.55 -24.19 -4.59
CA ALA A 698 10.25 -24.66 -3.23
C ALA A 698 11.55 -24.90 -2.43
N ILE A 699 12.60 -25.43 -3.08
CA ILE A 699 13.91 -25.65 -2.45
C ILE A 699 14.58 -24.31 -2.13
N ILE A 700 14.56 -23.34 -3.08
CA ILE A 700 15.11 -22.00 -2.87
C ILE A 700 14.32 -21.26 -1.77
N ARG A 701 12.99 -21.36 -1.74
CA ARG A 701 12.18 -20.76 -0.66
C ARG A 701 12.47 -21.39 0.70
N GLY A 702 12.65 -22.69 0.74
CA GLY A 702 13.02 -23.40 1.97
C GLY A 702 14.41 -22.99 2.47
N SER A 703 15.39 -22.87 1.59
CA SER A 703 16.74 -22.43 1.96
C SER A 703 16.79 -20.97 2.40
N VAL A 704 16.06 -20.07 1.72
CA VAL A 704 15.93 -18.65 2.12
C VAL A 704 15.26 -18.52 3.49
N ALA A 705 14.20 -19.29 3.75
CA ALA A 705 13.53 -19.31 5.05
C ALA A 705 14.47 -19.82 6.16
N ALA A 706 15.27 -20.85 5.89
CA ALA A 706 16.24 -21.38 6.83
C ALA A 706 17.35 -20.36 7.16
N VAL A 707 17.87 -19.65 6.14
CA VAL A 707 18.87 -18.58 6.34
C VAL A 707 18.29 -17.43 7.18
N HIS A 708 17.04 -17.03 6.94
CA HIS A 708 16.37 -16.00 7.76
C HIS A 708 16.19 -16.43 9.22
N LEU A 709 15.79 -17.69 9.46
CA LEU A 709 15.66 -18.22 10.81
C LEU A 709 17.00 -18.27 11.53
N ILE A 710 18.07 -18.71 10.85
CA ILE A 710 19.43 -18.69 11.39
C ILE A 710 19.89 -17.26 11.69
N GLY A 711 19.59 -16.30 10.80
CA GLY A 711 19.89 -14.89 11.01
C GLY A 711 19.19 -14.31 12.24
N ILE A 712 17.89 -14.62 12.44
CA ILE A 712 17.13 -14.20 13.61
C ILE A 712 17.71 -14.82 14.88
N LEU A 713 18.07 -16.12 14.87
CA LEU A 713 18.70 -16.78 16.00
C LEU A 713 20.05 -16.17 16.36
N LEU A 714 20.87 -15.83 15.36
CA LEU A 714 22.15 -15.14 15.57
C LEU A 714 21.95 -13.74 16.16
N LEU A 715 20.98 -12.97 15.67
CA LEU A 715 20.65 -11.67 16.23
C LEU A 715 20.16 -11.77 17.67
N MET A 716 19.35 -12.77 18.00
CA MET A 716 18.91 -13.05 19.37
C MET A 716 20.09 -13.42 20.27
N LEU A 717 21.02 -14.22 19.76
CA LEU A 717 22.24 -14.61 20.48
C LEU A 717 23.15 -13.40 20.74
N ILE A 718 23.35 -12.53 19.72
CA ILE A 718 24.13 -11.29 19.86
C ILE A 718 23.47 -10.36 20.87
N LYS A 719 22.14 -10.20 20.83
CA LYS A 719 21.39 -9.42 21.84
C LYS A 719 21.56 -10.01 23.25
N LEU A 720 21.49 -11.32 23.36
CA LEU A 720 21.69 -11.99 24.65
C LEU A 720 23.12 -11.78 25.20
N LEU A 721 24.13 -11.89 24.33
CA LEU A 721 25.52 -11.65 24.69
C LEU A 721 25.79 -10.20 25.09
N ARG A 722 25.21 -9.23 24.37
CA ARG A 722 25.26 -7.81 24.75
C ARG A 722 24.59 -7.59 26.09
N TYR A 723 23.39 -8.11 26.27
CA TYR A 723 22.67 -8.04 27.54
C TYR A 723 23.46 -8.64 28.72
N MET A 724 24.12 -9.78 28.51
CA MET A 724 25.00 -10.38 29.53
C MET A 724 26.22 -9.49 29.85
N LYS A 725 26.75 -8.77 28.84
CA LYS A 725 27.82 -7.81 29.03
C LYS A 725 27.33 -6.60 29.81
N ASP A 726 26.20 -6.02 29.42
CA ASP A 726 25.58 -4.88 30.10
C ASP A 726 25.21 -5.21 31.55
N LEU A 727 24.71 -6.42 31.81
CA LEU A 727 24.49 -6.91 33.19
C LEU A 727 25.79 -7.02 33.99
N LYS A 728 26.90 -7.40 33.38
CA LYS A 728 28.22 -7.41 34.04
C LYS A 728 28.69 -5.99 34.37
N GLU A 729 28.57 -5.08 33.45
CA GLU A 729 28.92 -3.67 33.62
C GLU A 729 28.00 -3.00 34.64
N PHE A 730 26.70 -3.28 34.61
CA PHE A 730 25.74 -2.82 35.61
C PHE A 730 26.06 -3.32 37.03
N ARG A 731 26.41 -4.61 37.17
CA ARG A 731 26.85 -5.16 38.47
C ARG A 731 28.15 -4.50 38.95
N LYS A 732 29.08 -4.19 38.05
CA LYS A 732 30.31 -3.46 38.36
C LYS A 732 29.98 -2.04 38.83
N PHE A 733 29.10 -1.35 38.10
CA PHE A 733 28.60 -0.03 38.47
C PHE A 733 27.83 -0.04 39.80
N GLU A 734 26.99 -1.03 40.07
CA GLU A 734 26.31 -1.18 41.40
C GLU A 734 27.30 -1.41 42.53
N ASN A 735 28.37 -2.15 42.31
CA ASN A 735 29.41 -2.36 43.31
C ASN A 735 30.25 -1.10 43.55
N GLU A 736 30.52 -0.31 42.51
CA GLU A 736 31.19 0.98 42.64
C GLU A 736 30.27 2.03 43.31
N LYS A 737 28.95 2.01 43.02
CA LYS A 737 27.93 2.85 43.67
C LYS A 737 27.71 2.50 45.14
N LYS A 738 27.90 1.24 45.54
CA LYS A 738 27.88 0.83 46.95
C LYS A 738 29.08 1.37 47.72
N LYS A 739 30.18 1.69 47.03
CA LYS A 739 31.38 2.31 47.63
C LYS A 739 31.28 3.83 47.73
N SER A 740 30.42 4.47 46.94
CA SER A 740 30.15 5.91 47.01
C SER A 740 28.85 6.20 47.81
N LYS A 741 28.89 7.12 48.78
CA LYS A 741 27.74 7.49 49.63
C LYS A 741 26.71 8.28 48.81
N TRP A 742 25.77 7.62 48.11
CA TRP A 742 24.64 8.27 47.43
C TRP A 742 23.31 7.94 48.12
N SER A 743 22.41 8.92 48.20
CA SER A 743 21.17 8.84 48.96
C SER A 743 20.12 7.88 48.37
N SER A 744 19.29 7.28 49.22
CA SER A 744 18.37 6.18 48.99
C SER A 744 17.15 6.50 48.08
N LYS A 745 16.88 7.75 47.75
CA LYS A 745 15.67 8.13 46.95
C LYS A 745 15.77 7.86 45.44
N THR A 746 16.96 7.89 44.87
CA THR A 746 17.19 7.67 43.44
C THR A 746 17.18 6.18 43.06
N LYS A 747 17.32 5.28 44.04
CA LYS A 747 17.41 3.84 43.84
C LYS A 747 16.07 3.19 43.47
N LEU A 748 14.95 3.75 43.94
CA LEU A 748 13.62 3.15 43.74
C LEU A 748 13.00 3.52 42.37
N SER A 749 13.36 4.66 41.81
CA SER A 749 12.82 5.13 40.52
C SER A 749 13.36 4.38 39.32
N LEU A 750 14.68 4.08 39.29
CA LEU A 750 15.31 3.36 38.19
C LEU A 750 14.90 1.86 38.11
N GLN A 751 14.70 1.23 39.30
CA GLN A 751 14.34 -0.19 39.35
C GLN A 751 12.88 -0.45 38.94
N LYS A 752 11.99 0.52 39.18
CA LYS A 752 10.59 0.45 38.69
C LYS A 752 10.48 0.62 37.17
N SER A 753 11.23 1.54 36.60
CA SER A 753 11.22 1.82 35.16
C SER A 753 11.75 0.63 34.34
N LEU A 754 12.84 -0.02 34.80
CA LEU A 754 13.41 -1.18 34.09
C LEU A 754 12.53 -2.45 34.16
N ASN A 755 11.87 -2.71 35.29
CA ASN A 755 11.00 -3.87 35.44
C ASN A 755 9.70 -3.73 34.62
N THR A 756 9.16 -2.54 34.47
CA THR A 756 7.93 -2.32 33.69
C THR A 756 8.18 -2.49 32.18
N CYS A 757 9.34 -2.07 31.69
CA CYS A 757 9.71 -2.24 30.28
C CYS A 757 9.98 -3.74 29.92
N TRP A 758 10.51 -4.54 30.87
CA TRP A 758 10.82 -5.95 30.67
C TRP A 758 9.59 -6.86 30.73
N ILE A 759 8.65 -6.59 31.62
CA ILE A 759 7.39 -7.36 31.73
C ILE A 759 6.55 -7.14 30.47
N SER A 760 6.51 -5.94 29.93
CA SER A 760 5.84 -5.65 28.65
C SER A 760 6.52 -6.33 27.46
N PHE A 761 7.83 -6.49 27.47
CA PHE A 761 8.59 -7.15 26.38
C PHE A 761 8.45 -8.69 26.41
N LEU A 762 8.42 -9.31 27.60
CA LEU A 762 8.19 -10.74 27.77
C LEU A 762 6.75 -11.15 27.47
N LEU A 763 5.77 -10.33 27.81
CA LEU A 763 4.37 -10.54 27.46
C LEU A 763 4.14 -10.42 25.95
N MET A 764 4.92 -9.61 25.24
CA MET A 764 4.87 -9.49 23.78
C MET A 764 5.46 -10.70 23.02
N ILE A 765 6.38 -11.45 23.65
CA ILE A 765 6.96 -12.67 23.04
C ILE A 765 6.04 -13.88 23.21
N VAL A 766 5.18 -13.87 24.23
CA VAL A 766 4.28 -14.99 24.56
C VAL A 766 2.89 -14.79 23.90
N GLU A 767 2.47 -13.55 23.65
CA GLU A 767 1.22 -13.25 22.93
C GLU A 767 1.53 -12.58 21.59
N PHE A 768 1.58 -13.38 20.54
CA PHE A 768 1.58 -12.94 19.14
C PHE A 768 0.23 -12.25 18.81
N ARG A 769 -0.04 -11.08 19.38
CA ARG A 769 -1.19 -10.24 19.01
C ARG A 769 -0.83 -8.77 19.12
N ASP A 770 -0.84 -8.12 17.96
CA ASP A 770 -0.86 -6.69 17.68
C ASP A 770 0.44 -5.86 17.78
N PRO A 771 1.04 -5.53 16.61
CA PRO A 771 2.15 -4.57 16.54
C PRO A 771 1.75 -3.08 16.69
N CYS A 772 0.47 -2.76 16.76
CA CYS A 772 0.00 -1.36 16.81
C CYS A 772 -0.03 -0.73 18.22
N ALA A 773 0.21 -1.51 19.27
CA ALA A 773 0.20 -1.01 20.66
C ALA A 773 1.51 -0.31 21.09
N PHE A 774 2.52 -0.23 20.21
CA PHE A 774 3.87 0.25 20.58
C PHE A 774 4.03 1.78 20.64
N ARG A 775 3.04 2.56 20.24
CA ARG A 775 3.17 4.03 20.20
C ARG A 775 2.73 4.78 21.46
N SER A 776 2.12 4.13 22.42
CA SER A 776 1.54 4.83 23.60
C SER A 776 2.23 4.60 24.95
N TYR A 777 3.25 3.74 25.05
CA TYR A 777 3.81 3.35 26.35
C TYR A 777 5.30 3.59 26.56
N CYS A 778 6.00 4.21 25.62
CA CYS A 778 7.40 4.60 25.78
C CYS A 778 7.62 6.10 25.75
N SER A 779 6.68 6.90 26.25
CA SER A 779 6.88 8.32 26.52
C SER A 779 6.81 8.53 28.04
N VAL A 780 7.89 8.25 28.71
CA VAL A 780 8.31 8.87 29.98
C VAL A 780 9.83 8.87 30.05
#